data_88cbbdc536a1968c66ee7e9a770a8401
#
_entry.id   88cbbdc536a1968c66ee7e9a770a8401
#
_cell.length_a   1.000
_cell.length_b   1.000
_cell.length_c   1.000
_cell.angle_alpha   90.00
_cell.angle_beta   90.00
_cell.angle_gamma   90.00
#
_symmetry.space_group_name_H-M   'P 1'
#
loop_
_entity.id
_entity.type
_entity.pdbx_description
1 polymer ?
#
loop_
_entity_poly.entity_id
_entity_poly.type
_entity_poly.pdbx_seq_one_letter_code
_entity_poly.pdbx_strand_id
1 'polypeptide(L)'
;MYKRQAIAWALEHLNSRHRRNVIRLAALFHDLGKAVDPEKHYEASEELARLLLRDVLSDQIINEIANAVREHHIVESSLSKADRLASAADRLDRLVGRTIGQKLERIKEILGSCRDEWELWRRAYEEVDKLRSANLIKEDPIRELTEEFLDQKAGIEELEEKRIEGISLVLIDVASIQEFVYRSQEIRAVAAASHLIDLAVHAHFLNYLHASGVNIPPEAVIYSGGGNILMILPDDVAGKVEVLAERYSRENGISLSAAKTGLSDSYVLTSRRLSEEMARKKLILEPGDSLETHGSEKNELCEMCYSDWATELLPDGKKVCKLCKRLYNLGSKAHFGPKWSSELRVLGDVFSAAGIFGKEWDKVSGRIIEIIAGHEPDELERLGGEVRYRDYAVIKFDGNMMGSFMMEAISFTDAIERSFRVDMALKKAYFRALEILYKGVRSFGEDEARKTTSRLFLGTIYMGGDDGLILAPAWAAVPLAHFIAEEFARQLGLSRGLTVAVAAGPAKMSIWSLLDCASRMMERAKDVARSMGLSAIVFDLFESGSPSGASSEERLRRFSMRFGRNWDDNVDSMQPYLISRSDLEGKTIPEIWNTLFPLVLDVSYEGEWSDVKSAEMHEIALKKAFMISRSKGSRWNNVKEVQDLQKLVGEVRNVVMRSWNAVAGSKYWREKLYIYAHRQWQDRESLSEPTRIAYERLIRLIERTAFDEKGNLLRDKGAVPLVDILTLLKLARGGAW
;
A
#
# COMPACT_ATOMS: atom_id res chain seq x y z
N MET A 1 -1.95 -0.70 -28.12
CA MET A 1 -1.41 0.49 -28.81
C MET A 1 0.07 0.72 -28.51
N TYR A 2 0.51 1.01 -27.27
CA TYR A 2 1.92 1.27 -26.93
C TYR A 2 2.91 0.15 -27.28
N LYS A 3 2.56 -1.14 -27.08
CA LYS A 3 3.42 -2.27 -27.47
C LYS A 3 3.80 -2.23 -28.95
N ARG A 4 2.83 -1.98 -29.84
CA ARG A 4 3.07 -1.91 -31.27
C ARG A 4 4.02 -0.79 -31.64
N GLN A 5 3.88 0.37 -30.97
CA GLN A 5 4.81 1.48 -31.14
C GLN A 5 6.21 1.13 -30.68
N ALA A 6 6.35 0.48 -29.50
CA ALA A 6 7.64 0.05 -28.96
C ALA A 6 8.34 -0.94 -29.91
N ILE A 7 7.62 -1.99 -30.35
CA ILE A 7 8.18 -3.00 -31.27
C ILE A 7 8.49 -2.38 -32.62
N ALA A 8 7.61 -1.53 -33.18
CA ALA A 8 7.84 -0.85 -34.44
C ALA A 8 9.07 0.08 -34.38
N TRP A 9 9.23 0.81 -33.30
CA TRP A 9 10.41 1.62 -33.04
C TRP A 9 11.68 0.75 -32.95
N ALA A 10 11.62 -0.38 -32.23
CA ALA A 10 12.75 -1.27 -32.06
C ALA A 10 13.18 -1.90 -33.40
N LEU A 11 12.24 -2.29 -34.25
CA LEU A 11 12.52 -2.82 -35.57
C LEU A 11 13.14 -1.78 -36.54
N GLU A 12 12.83 -0.50 -36.36
CA GLU A 12 13.37 0.60 -37.16
C GLU A 12 14.58 1.32 -36.49
N HIS A 13 15.08 0.79 -35.40
CA HIS A 13 16.09 1.44 -34.56
C HIS A 13 17.39 1.82 -35.34
N LEU A 14 17.82 1.01 -36.31
CA LEU A 14 18.99 1.29 -37.14
C LEU A 14 18.73 2.25 -38.30
N ASN A 15 17.48 2.57 -38.58
CA ASN A 15 17.08 3.49 -39.64
C ASN A 15 17.16 4.97 -39.22
N SER A 16 16.95 5.87 -40.19
CA SER A 16 16.98 7.32 -39.91
C SER A 16 15.97 7.73 -38.84
N ARG A 17 16.27 8.81 -38.10
CA ARG A 17 15.36 9.37 -37.09
C ARG A 17 13.99 9.73 -37.68
N HIS A 18 13.98 10.25 -38.91
CA HIS A 18 12.75 10.58 -39.62
C HIS A 18 11.87 9.34 -39.81
N ARG A 19 12.41 8.26 -40.38
CA ARG A 19 11.68 7.01 -40.63
C ARG A 19 11.18 6.40 -39.32
N ARG A 20 12.00 6.36 -38.28
CA ARG A 20 11.59 5.88 -36.96
C ARG A 20 10.37 6.64 -36.42
N ASN A 21 10.35 7.96 -36.55
CA ASN A 21 9.26 8.79 -36.06
C ASN A 21 7.99 8.57 -36.91
N VAL A 22 8.11 8.43 -38.22
CA VAL A 22 6.97 8.11 -39.11
C VAL A 22 6.34 6.78 -38.71
N ILE A 23 7.14 5.74 -38.54
CA ILE A 23 6.63 4.41 -38.15
C ILE A 23 6.02 4.38 -36.74
N ARG A 24 6.60 5.09 -35.76
CA ARG A 24 6.02 5.26 -34.42
C ARG A 24 4.65 5.90 -34.45
N LEU A 25 4.48 6.97 -35.23
CA LEU A 25 3.18 7.63 -35.40
C LEU A 25 2.21 6.75 -36.20
N ALA A 26 2.66 6.10 -37.25
CA ALA A 26 1.82 5.14 -37.98
C ALA A 26 1.32 4.01 -37.07
N ALA A 27 2.18 3.48 -36.16
CA ALA A 27 1.80 2.49 -35.19
C ALA A 27 0.82 3.02 -34.10
N LEU A 28 0.79 4.32 -33.86
CA LEU A 28 -0.21 4.95 -33.01
C LEU A 28 -1.59 4.98 -33.69
N PHE A 29 -1.63 5.31 -34.97
CA PHE A 29 -2.87 5.58 -35.69
C PHE A 29 -3.49 4.36 -36.37
N HIS A 30 -2.72 3.29 -36.71
CA HIS A 30 -3.14 2.22 -37.59
C HIS A 30 -4.46 1.50 -37.24
N ASP A 31 -4.83 1.46 -35.97
CA ASP A 31 -6.03 0.78 -35.45
C ASP A 31 -7.15 1.73 -34.99
N LEU A 32 -6.96 3.05 -35.03
CA LEU A 32 -7.97 4.00 -34.57
C LEU A 32 -9.29 3.88 -35.34
N GLY A 33 -9.22 3.53 -36.60
CA GLY A 33 -10.40 3.33 -37.47
C GLY A 33 -11.28 2.16 -37.08
N LYS A 34 -10.81 1.23 -36.23
CA LYS A 34 -11.64 0.12 -35.72
C LYS A 34 -12.88 0.57 -34.95
N ALA A 35 -12.83 1.76 -34.36
CA ALA A 35 -13.98 2.36 -33.70
C ALA A 35 -15.05 2.85 -34.69
N VAL A 36 -14.68 3.09 -35.95
CA VAL A 36 -15.56 3.60 -37.01
C VAL A 36 -16.00 2.47 -37.93
N ASP A 37 -15.05 1.71 -38.46
CA ASP A 37 -15.28 0.57 -39.36
C ASP A 37 -14.29 -0.56 -39.04
N PRO A 38 -14.72 -1.62 -38.34
CA PRO A 38 -13.84 -2.75 -38.00
C PRO A 38 -13.26 -3.50 -39.17
N GLU A 39 -13.99 -3.57 -40.33
CA GLU A 39 -13.58 -4.32 -41.49
C GLU A 39 -12.58 -3.55 -42.37
N LYS A 40 -12.85 -2.26 -42.58
CA LYS A 40 -11.99 -1.33 -43.34
C LYS A 40 -11.26 -0.33 -42.47
N HIS A 41 -10.90 -0.76 -41.25
CA HIS A 41 -10.28 0.13 -40.28
C HIS A 41 -9.01 0.83 -40.78
N TYR A 42 -8.28 0.26 -41.71
CA TYR A 42 -7.07 0.85 -42.30
C TYR A 42 -7.39 2.13 -43.12
N GLU A 43 -8.53 2.15 -43.85
CA GLU A 43 -8.99 3.35 -44.58
C GLU A 43 -9.44 4.43 -43.60
N ALA A 44 -10.27 4.07 -42.62
CA ALA A 44 -10.72 4.97 -41.59
C ALA A 44 -9.56 5.50 -40.70
N SER A 45 -8.57 4.66 -40.43
CA SER A 45 -7.37 5.06 -39.69
C SER A 45 -6.51 6.03 -40.46
N GLU A 46 -6.37 5.84 -41.78
CA GLU A 46 -5.71 6.81 -42.68
C GLU A 46 -6.37 8.19 -42.60
N GLU A 47 -7.70 8.24 -42.78
CA GLU A 47 -8.46 9.50 -42.71
C GLU A 47 -8.34 10.17 -41.37
N LEU A 48 -8.44 9.42 -40.25
CA LEU A 48 -8.24 9.96 -38.90
C LEU A 48 -6.83 10.47 -38.68
N ALA A 49 -5.81 9.77 -39.17
CA ALA A 49 -4.42 10.23 -39.07
C ALA A 49 -4.23 11.57 -39.80
N ARG A 50 -4.77 11.70 -41.03
CA ARG A 50 -4.74 12.95 -41.81
C ARG A 50 -5.46 14.10 -41.11
N LEU A 51 -6.63 13.82 -40.53
CA LEU A 51 -7.44 14.80 -39.83
C LEU A 51 -6.74 15.31 -38.57
N LEU A 52 -6.24 14.40 -37.74
CA LEU A 52 -5.66 14.73 -36.43
C LEU A 52 -4.28 15.36 -36.51
N LEU A 53 -3.52 15.09 -37.59
CA LEU A 53 -2.16 15.61 -37.77
C LEU A 53 -2.08 16.87 -38.63
N ARG A 54 -3.17 17.27 -39.28
CA ARG A 54 -3.22 18.38 -40.27
C ARG A 54 -2.61 19.68 -39.78
N ASP A 55 -2.87 20.04 -38.50
CA ASP A 55 -2.40 21.30 -37.93
C ASP A 55 -1.11 21.17 -37.10
N VAL A 56 -0.52 19.92 -37.07
CA VAL A 56 0.64 19.61 -36.24
C VAL A 56 1.90 19.32 -37.07
N LEU A 57 1.76 18.69 -38.24
CA LEU A 57 2.86 18.22 -39.06
C LEU A 57 2.72 18.76 -40.52
N SER A 58 3.82 18.72 -41.29
CA SER A 58 3.78 19.03 -42.70
C SER A 58 3.06 17.95 -43.52
N ASP A 59 2.43 18.36 -44.64
CA ASP A 59 1.70 17.47 -45.52
C ASP A 59 2.54 16.30 -46.03
N GLN A 60 3.83 16.48 -46.23
CA GLN A 60 4.76 15.43 -46.61
C GLN A 60 4.81 14.33 -45.54
N ILE A 61 5.01 14.71 -44.29
CA ILE A 61 5.09 13.76 -43.14
C ILE A 61 3.74 13.09 -42.92
N ILE A 62 2.64 13.83 -43.02
CA ILE A 62 1.29 13.30 -42.90
C ILE A 62 1.04 12.23 -43.97
N ASN A 63 1.43 12.47 -45.23
CA ASN A 63 1.31 11.51 -46.29
C ASN A 63 2.12 10.23 -46.05
N GLU A 64 3.35 10.36 -45.54
CA GLU A 64 4.17 9.20 -45.21
C GLU A 64 3.53 8.34 -44.10
N ILE A 65 3.00 8.99 -43.04
CA ILE A 65 2.31 8.30 -41.92
C ILE A 65 1.03 7.63 -42.44
N ALA A 66 0.19 8.37 -43.16
CA ALA A 66 -1.09 7.91 -43.69
C ALA A 66 -0.93 6.73 -44.66
N ASN A 67 0.07 6.78 -45.53
CA ASN A 67 0.40 5.66 -46.41
C ASN A 67 0.86 4.42 -45.62
N ALA A 68 1.74 4.60 -44.63
CA ALA A 68 2.17 3.51 -43.77
C ALA A 68 0.99 2.85 -43.02
N VAL A 69 0.04 3.69 -42.53
CA VAL A 69 -1.21 3.21 -41.89
C VAL A 69 -2.07 2.43 -42.88
N ARG A 70 -2.28 2.92 -44.08
CA ARG A 70 -3.10 2.28 -45.11
C ARG A 70 -2.52 0.94 -45.57
N GLU A 71 -1.21 0.88 -45.77
CA GLU A 71 -0.51 -0.25 -46.38
C GLU A 71 -0.12 -1.36 -45.40
N HIS A 72 -0.33 -1.20 -44.07
CA HIS A 72 0.20 -2.12 -43.06
C HIS A 72 -0.32 -3.56 -43.17
N HIS A 73 -1.47 -3.80 -43.83
CA HIS A 73 -1.98 -5.15 -44.11
C HIS A 73 -1.55 -5.68 -45.48
N ILE A 74 -1.07 -4.81 -46.38
CA ILE A 74 -0.79 -5.15 -47.78
C ILE A 74 0.72 -5.33 -47.97
N VAL A 75 1.53 -4.48 -47.35
CA VAL A 75 2.98 -4.47 -47.50
C VAL A 75 3.67 -4.98 -46.24
N GLU A 76 4.62 -5.89 -46.43
CA GLU A 76 5.45 -6.35 -45.32
C GLU A 76 6.39 -5.22 -44.87
N SER A 77 6.09 -4.61 -43.73
CA SER A 77 6.80 -3.47 -43.13
C SER A 77 7.08 -3.71 -41.67
N SER A 78 7.91 -2.86 -41.05
CA SER A 78 8.13 -2.89 -39.58
C SER A 78 6.82 -2.68 -38.83
N LEU A 79 5.88 -1.91 -39.37
CA LEU A 79 4.56 -1.72 -38.78
C LEU A 79 3.73 -3.01 -38.83
N SER A 80 3.66 -3.70 -39.99
CA SER A 80 2.93 -4.96 -40.12
C SER A 80 3.54 -6.08 -39.28
N LYS A 81 4.89 -6.10 -39.15
CA LYS A 81 5.59 -7.03 -38.26
C LYS A 81 5.27 -6.72 -36.78
N ALA A 82 5.33 -5.45 -36.40
CA ALA A 82 5.01 -5.03 -35.03
C ALA A 82 3.56 -5.33 -34.65
N ASP A 83 2.61 -5.14 -35.59
CA ASP A 83 1.21 -5.46 -35.35
C ASP A 83 1.01 -6.97 -35.15
N ARG A 84 1.61 -7.80 -36.03
CA ARG A 84 1.55 -9.27 -35.91
C ARG A 84 2.17 -9.76 -34.58
N LEU A 85 3.34 -9.23 -34.20
CA LEU A 85 4.03 -9.64 -33.00
C LEU A 85 3.28 -9.20 -31.73
N ALA A 86 2.77 -7.97 -31.71
CA ALA A 86 1.94 -7.50 -30.59
C ALA A 86 0.63 -8.27 -30.50
N SER A 87 0.02 -8.60 -31.65
CA SER A 87 -1.18 -9.43 -31.71
C SER A 87 -0.92 -10.88 -31.33
N ALA A 88 0.25 -11.42 -31.60
CA ALA A 88 0.65 -12.76 -31.14
C ALA A 88 0.76 -12.81 -29.61
N ALA A 89 1.38 -11.80 -28.99
CA ALA A 89 1.43 -11.68 -27.54
C ALA A 89 0.05 -11.49 -26.88
N ASP A 90 -0.93 -10.94 -27.62
CA ASP A 90 -2.33 -10.78 -27.18
C ASP A 90 -3.22 -11.98 -27.61
N ARG A 91 -2.70 -12.95 -28.34
CA ARG A 91 -3.48 -14.14 -28.75
C ARG A 91 -3.89 -14.98 -27.56
N LEU A 92 -3.07 -15.06 -26.54
CA LEU A 92 -3.43 -15.70 -25.29
C LEU A 92 -4.66 -15.03 -24.68
N ASP A 93 -4.70 -13.69 -24.64
CA ASP A 93 -5.87 -12.92 -24.21
C ASP A 93 -7.11 -13.21 -25.08
N ARG A 94 -6.92 -13.30 -26.41
CA ARG A 94 -8.03 -13.59 -27.33
C ARG A 94 -8.49 -15.04 -27.26
N LEU A 95 -7.57 -15.98 -27.09
CA LEU A 95 -7.88 -17.39 -26.96
C LEU A 95 -8.58 -17.65 -25.61
N VAL A 96 -8.05 -17.11 -24.53
CA VAL A 96 -8.71 -17.09 -23.23
C VAL A 96 -10.06 -16.38 -23.34
N GLY A 97 -10.14 -15.22 -24.01
CA GLY A 97 -11.38 -14.49 -24.27
C GLY A 97 -12.41 -15.25 -25.10
N ARG A 98 -12.01 -16.06 -26.07
CA ARG A 98 -12.93 -16.91 -26.86
C ARG A 98 -13.43 -18.13 -26.07
N THR A 99 -12.53 -18.77 -25.33
CA THR A 99 -12.88 -19.94 -24.48
C THR A 99 -13.73 -19.49 -23.31
N ILE A 100 -13.38 -18.37 -22.71
CA ILE A 100 -14.15 -17.71 -21.66
C ILE A 100 -15.44 -17.11 -22.21
N GLY A 101 -15.46 -16.58 -23.44
CA GLY A 101 -16.59 -15.87 -24.02
C GLY A 101 -17.88 -16.68 -24.05
N GLN A 102 -17.81 -17.96 -24.34
CA GLN A 102 -18.98 -18.85 -24.29
C GLN A 102 -19.44 -19.13 -22.85
N LYS A 103 -18.51 -19.26 -21.92
CA LYS A 103 -18.81 -19.35 -20.48
C LYS A 103 -19.26 -18.02 -19.91
N LEU A 104 -18.70 -16.91 -20.38
CA LEU A 104 -19.07 -15.54 -20.00
C LEU A 104 -20.55 -15.26 -20.26
N GLU A 105 -21.10 -15.67 -21.39
CA GLU A 105 -22.52 -15.50 -21.67
C GLU A 105 -23.39 -16.28 -20.66
N ARG A 106 -23.01 -17.51 -20.34
CA ARG A 106 -23.69 -18.29 -19.29
C ARG A 106 -23.52 -17.67 -17.90
N ILE A 107 -22.34 -17.13 -17.59
CA ILE A 107 -22.09 -16.41 -16.34
C ILE A 107 -22.96 -15.16 -16.28
N LYS A 108 -23.10 -14.41 -17.37
CA LYS A 108 -24.01 -13.24 -17.48
C LYS A 108 -25.47 -13.63 -17.26
N GLU A 109 -25.91 -14.75 -17.81
CA GLU A 109 -27.28 -15.26 -17.62
C GLU A 109 -27.57 -15.54 -16.12
N ILE A 110 -26.59 -16.05 -15.36
CA ILE A 110 -26.76 -16.40 -13.95
C ILE A 110 -26.61 -15.17 -13.05
N LEU A 111 -25.64 -14.29 -13.33
CA LEU A 111 -25.34 -13.12 -12.51
C LEU A 111 -26.23 -11.91 -12.85
N GLY A 112 -26.92 -11.92 -13.99
CA GLY A 112 -27.75 -10.81 -14.46
C GLY A 112 -26.94 -9.68 -15.11
N SER A 113 -27.60 -8.56 -15.41
CA SER A 113 -26.99 -7.43 -16.11
C SER A 113 -25.84 -6.80 -15.32
N CYS A 114 -24.70 -6.67 -15.95
CA CYS A 114 -23.52 -5.96 -15.44
C CYS A 114 -23.26 -4.73 -16.32
N ARG A 115 -22.75 -3.64 -15.74
CA ARG A 115 -22.50 -2.37 -16.45
C ARG A 115 -21.37 -2.48 -17.45
N ASP A 116 -20.37 -3.28 -17.10
CA ASP A 116 -19.17 -3.52 -17.90
C ASP A 116 -18.59 -4.90 -17.58
N GLU A 117 -17.61 -5.27 -18.37
CA GLU A 117 -16.90 -6.56 -18.26
C GLU A 117 -16.20 -6.71 -16.89
N TRP A 118 -15.80 -5.61 -16.31
CA TRP A 118 -15.15 -5.51 -15.00
C TRP A 118 -16.11 -5.82 -13.85
N GLU A 119 -17.31 -5.27 -13.89
CA GLU A 119 -18.36 -5.60 -12.92
C GLU A 119 -18.77 -7.08 -13.03
N LEU A 120 -18.78 -7.64 -14.24
CA LEU A 120 -19.05 -9.05 -14.46
C LEU A 120 -18.01 -9.94 -13.77
N TRP A 121 -16.72 -9.65 -13.96
CA TRP A 121 -15.64 -10.41 -13.32
C TRP A 121 -15.67 -10.26 -11.80
N ARG A 122 -15.88 -9.06 -11.30
CA ARG A 122 -16.03 -8.81 -9.87
C ARG A 122 -17.18 -9.66 -9.30
N ARG A 123 -18.34 -9.63 -9.92
CA ARG A 123 -19.50 -10.41 -9.50
C ARG A 123 -19.31 -11.91 -9.63
N ALA A 124 -18.60 -12.37 -10.64
CA ALA A 124 -18.27 -13.79 -10.80
C ALA A 124 -17.42 -14.30 -9.61
N TYR A 125 -16.49 -13.50 -9.12
CA TYR A 125 -15.75 -13.81 -7.89
C TYR A 125 -16.61 -13.71 -6.62
N GLU A 126 -17.43 -12.66 -6.51
CA GLU A 126 -18.30 -12.45 -5.37
C GLU A 126 -19.38 -13.52 -5.23
N GLU A 127 -19.91 -14.00 -6.36
CA GLU A 127 -21.03 -14.94 -6.40
C GLU A 127 -20.58 -16.34 -6.87
N VAL A 128 -19.34 -16.71 -6.57
CA VAL A 128 -18.72 -18.00 -6.94
C VAL A 128 -19.57 -19.22 -6.57
N ASP A 129 -20.26 -19.16 -5.44
CA ASP A 129 -21.12 -20.25 -4.99
C ASP A 129 -22.35 -20.45 -5.85
N LYS A 130 -22.89 -19.39 -6.46
CA LYS A 130 -23.95 -19.53 -7.46
C LYS A 130 -23.44 -20.21 -8.73
N LEU A 131 -22.23 -19.86 -9.15
CA LEU A 131 -21.60 -20.45 -10.34
C LEU A 131 -21.22 -21.92 -10.08
N ARG A 132 -20.79 -22.26 -8.88
CA ARG A 132 -20.57 -23.65 -8.43
C ARG A 132 -21.86 -24.46 -8.41
N SER A 133 -22.94 -23.90 -7.88
CA SER A 133 -24.27 -24.54 -7.85
C SER A 133 -24.82 -24.79 -9.25
N ALA A 134 -24.46 -23.96 -10.22
CA ALA A 134 -24.82 -24.13 -11.63
C ALA A 134 -23.86 -25.05 -12.40
N ASN A 135 -22.89 -25.68 -11.73
CA ASN A 135 -21.87 -26.56 -12.32
C ASN A 135 -20.98 -25.88 -13.37
N LEU A 136 -20.88 -24.55 -13.34
CA LEU A 136 -20.03 -23.77 -14.25
C LEU A 136 -18.59 -23.63 -13.75
N ILE A 137 -18.38 -23.73 -12.43
CA ILE A 137 -17.08 -23.58 -11.78
C ILE A 137 -17.02 -24.56 -10.60
N LYS A 138 -15.94 -25.33 -10.46
CA LYS A 138 -15.78 -26.34 -9.39
C LYS A 138 -15.03 -25.81 -8.16
N GLU A 139 -13.86 -25.22 -8.33
CA GLU A 139 -13.04 -24.75 -7.19
C GLU A 139 -12.48 -23.33 -7.36
N ASP A 140 -11.69 -23.09 -8.41
CA ASP A 140 -11.09 -21.81 -8.73
C ASP A 140 -11.35 -21.49 -10.22
N PRO A 141 -12.08 -20.39 -10.50
CA PRO A 141 -12.46 -20.05 -11.87
C PRO A 141 -11.26 -19.87 -12.81
N ILE A 142 -10.18 -19.28 -12.34
CA ILE A 142 -8.99 -19.02 -13.16
C ILE A 142 -8.25 -20.33 -13.41
N ARG A 143 -8.09 -21.15 -12.39
CA ARG A 143 -7.40 -22.42 -12.48
C ARG A 143 -8.12 -23.37 -13.44
N GLU A 144 -9.44 -23.49 -13.31
CA GLU A 144 -10.24 -24.36 -14.18
C GLU A 144 -10.25 -23.88 -15.62
N LEU A 145 -10.34 -22.56 -15.84
CA LEU A 145 -10.24 -21.99 -17.19
C LEU A 145 -8.84 -22.18 -17.77
N THR A 146 -7.82 -22.11 -16.95
CA THR A 146 -6.43 -22.36 -17.37
C THR A 146 -6.21 -23.84 -17.68
N GLU A 147 -6.73 -24.75 -16.86
CA GLU A 147 -6.67 -26.20 -17.07
C GLU A 147 -7.47 -26.60 -18.31
N GLU A 148 -8.71 -26.09 -18.48
CA GLU A 148 -9.52 -26.33 -19.68
C GLU A 148 -8.87 -25.76 -20.96
N PHE A 149 -8.17 -24.65 -20.84
CA PHE A 149 -7.37 -24.07 -21.92
C PHE A 149 -6.16 -24.95 -22.27
N LEU A 150 -5.44 -25.44 -21.25
CA LEU A 150 -4.29 -26.34 -21.43
C LEU A 150 -4.67 -27.73 -21.93
N ASP A 151 -5.87 -28.21 -21.60
CA ASP A 151 -6.40 -29.47 -22.10
C ASP A 151 -6.87 -29.45 -23.58
N GLN A 152 -7.10 -28.25 -24.13
CA GLN A 152 -7.37 -28.09 -25.55
C GLN A 152 -6.07 -28.15 -26.33
N LYS A 153 -5.70 -29.38 -26.79
CA LYS A 153 -4.47 -29.66 -27.57
C LYS A 153 -4.20 -28.71 -28.75
N ALA A 154 -5.22 -28.16 -29.36
CA ALA A 154 -5.10 -27.18 -30.44
C ALA A 154 -4.49 -25.84 -29.99
N GLY A 155 -4.51 -25.53 -28.67
CA GLY A 155 -3.88 -24.34 -28.11
C GLY A 155 -2.39 -24.50 -27.84
N ILE A 156 -1.91 -25.70 -27.59
CA ILE A 156 -0.49 -25.95 -27.23
C ILE A 156 0.43 -25.82 -28.44
N GLU A 157 0.01 -26.26 -29.65
CA GLU A 157 0.79 -26.10 -30.87
C GLU A 157 0.87 -24.61 -31.31
N GLU A 158 -0.14 -23.82 -31.00
CA GLU A 158 -0.12 -22.36 -31.22
C GLU A 158 0.71 -21.63 -30.17
N LEU A 159 1.07 -22.27 -29.05
CA LEU A 159 1.90 -21.76 -27.97
C LEU A 159 3.39 -22.06 -28.15
N GLU A 160 3.83 -22.64 -29.29
CA GLU A 160 5.25 -22.68 -29.61
C GLU A 160 5.84 -21.27 -29.55
N GLU A 161 6.72 -21.09 -28.60
CA GLU A 161 7.34 -19.79 -28.37
C GLU A 161 8.20 -19.36 -29.56
N LYS A 162 7.81 -18.27 -30.22
CA LYS A 162 8.60 -17.66 -31.29
C LYS A 162 9.40 -16.49 -30.73
N ARG A 163 10.71 -16.62 -30.69
CA ARG A 163 11.59 -15.52 -30.32
C ARG A 163 11.58 -14.45 -31.40
N ILE A 164 11.59 -13.20 -30.93
CA ILE A 164 11.67 -12.03 -31.79
C ILE A 164 13.14 -11.61 -31.84
N GLU A 165 13.78 -11.84 -32.98
CA GLU A 165 15.19 -11.48 -33.14
C GLU A 165 15.44 -9.97 -32.99
N GLY A 166 16.52 -9.61 -32.35
CA GLY A 166 16.98 -8.23 -32.24
C GLY A 166 16.25 -7.38 -31.21
N ILE A 167 15.30 -7.93 -30.45
CA ILE A 167 14.52 -7.19 -29.43
C ILE A 167 14.56 -7.90 -28.10
N SER A 168 14.86 -7.13 -27.05
CA SER A 168 14.89 -7.60 -25.67
C SER A 168 13.84 -6.91 -24.80
N LEU A 169 13.32 -7.67 -23.83
CA LEU A 169 12.65 -7.12 -22.65
C LEU A 169 13.72 -6.87 -21.58
N VAL A 170 13.73 -5.65 -21.03
CA VAL A 170 14.70 -5.19 -20.04
C VAL A 170 13.96 -4.78 -18.78
N LEU A 171 14.40 -5.28 -17.63
CA LEU A 171 13.94 -4.90 -16.32
C LEU A 171 15.08 -4.20 -15.57
N ILE A 172 14.81 -3.00 -15.09
CA ILE A 172 15.64 -2.31 -14.11
C ILE A 172 14.94 -2.41 -12.77
N ASP A 173 15.66 -2.78 -11.74
CA ASP A 173 15.16 -2.90 -10.38
C ASP A 173 16.09 -2.18 -9.41
N VAL A 174 15.54 -1.40 -8.51
CA VAL A 174 16.27 -0.76 -7.43
C VAL A 174 16.52 -1.79 -6.33
N ALA A 175 17.76 -2.20 -6.17
CA ALA A 175 18.13 -3.17 -5.15
C ALA A 175 18.07 -2.55 -3.74
N SER A 176 17.67 -3.37 -2.75
CA SER A 176 17.70 -3.01 -1.32
C SER A 176 17.00 -1.67 -0.99
N ILE A 177 15.81 -1.45 -1.54
CA ILE A 177 15.04 -0.20 -1.36
C ILE A 177 14.92 0.15 0.12
N GLN A 178 14.54 -0.79 0.97
CA GLN A 178 14.36 -0.54 2.40
C GLN A 178 15.67 -0.15 3.08
N GLU A 179 16.77 -0.82 2.75
CA GLU A 179 18.10 -0.50 3.27
C GLU A 179 18.51 0.93 2.87
N PHE A 180 18.26 1.31 1.62
CA PHE A 180 18.53 2.66 1.14
C PHE A 180 17.66 3.70 1.83
N VAL A 181 16.35 3.45 1.97
CA VAL A 181 15.38 4.37 2.59
C VAL A 181 15.70 4.55 4.07
N TYR A 182 16.00 3.48 4.79
CA TYR A 182 16.29 3.51 6.22
C TYR A 182 17.77 3.68 6.57
N ARG A 183 18.59 3.99 5.60
CA ARG A 183 20.04 4.19 5.79
C ARG A 183 20.35 5.28 6.81
N SER A 184 19.57 6.35 6.85
CA SER A 184 19.78 7.47 7.74
C SER A 184 18.84 7.42 8.94
N GLN A 185 19.33 7.83 10.11
CA GLN A 185 18.50 8.00 11.31
C GLN A 185 17.70 9.33 11.32
N GLU A 186 17.88 10.18 10.33
CA GLU A 186 17.16 11.44 10.20
C GLU A 186 15.90 11.26 9.35
N ILE A 187 14.72 11.52 9.92
CA ILE A 187 13.41 11.32 9.26
C ILE A 187 13.33 12.05 7.91
N ARG A 188 13.88 13.28 7.85
CA ARG A 188 13.91 14.07 6.61
C ARG A 188 14.72 13.37 5.52
N ALA A 189 15.81 12.72 5.90
CA ALA A 189 16.62 11.97 4.95
C ALA A 189 15.92 10.69 4.49
N VAL A 190 15.12 10.04 5.33
CA VAL A 190 14.28 8.88 4.95
C VAL A 190 13.24 9.28 3.91
N ALA A 191 12.49 10.36 4.15
CA ALA A 191 11.54 10.88 3.18
C ALA A 191 12.21 11.27 1.85
N ALA A 192 13.39 11.91 1.93
CA ALA A 192 14.20 12.24 0.77
C ALA A 192 14.71 11.00 0.02
N ALA A 193 15.14 9.96 0.73
CA ALA A 193 15.59 8.72 0.13
C ALA A 193 14.48 8.01 -0.64
N SER A 194 13.29 7.91 -0.06
CA SER A 194 12.13 7.36 -0.76
C SER A 194 11.76 8.20 -1.99
N HIS A 195 11.83 9.54 -1.89
CA HIS A 195 11.58 10.42 -3.03
C HIS A 195 12.64 10.27 -4.14
N LEU A 196 13.92 10.06 -3.77
CA LEU A 196 14.98 9.82 -4.74
C LEU A 196 14.80 8.51 -5.50
N ILE A 197 14.34 7.43 -4.84
CA ILE A 197 14.03 6.16 -5.51
C ILE A 197 12.92 6.37 -6.53
N ASP A 198 11.86 7.05 -6.14
CA ASP A 198 10.74 7.36 -7.01
C ASP A 198 11.20 8.16 -8.25
N LEU A 199 11.98 9.22 -8.02
CA LEU A 199 12.58 9.99 -9.10
C LEU A 199 13.55 9.16 -9.95
N ALA A 200 14.32 8.27 -9.34
CA ALA A 200 15.27 7.42 -10.07
C ALA A 200 14.57 6.62 -11.15
N VAL A 201 13.47 5.95 -10.82
CA VAL A 201 12.76 5.09 -11.77
C VAL A 201 11.85 5.87 -12.72
N HIS A 202 11.19 6.92 -12.26
CA HIS A 202 10.23 7.65 -13.10
C HIS A 202 10.86 8.66 -14.06
N ALA A 203 12.01 9.25 -13.71
CA ALA A 203 12.59 10.34 -14.48
C ALA A 203 14.10 10.33 -14.56
N HIS A 204 14.80 10.22 -13.44
CA HIS A 204 16.22 10.53 -13.38
C HIS A 204 17.09 9.55 -14.17
N PHE A 205 16.82 8.24 -14.07
CA PHE A 205 17.55 7.25 -14.84
C PHE A 205 17.26 7.36 -16.35
N LEU A 206 16.01 7.61 -16.74
CA LEU A 206 15.67 7.82 -18.16
C LEU A 206 16.34 9.07 -18.73
N ASN A 207 16.41 10.15 -17.96
CA ASN A 207 17.16 11.36 -18.35
C ASN A 207 18.69 11.10 -18.40
N TYR A 208 19.22 10.28 -17.51
CA TYR A 208 20.62 9.87 -17.51
C TYR A 208 20.98 9.06 -18.76
N LEU A 209 20.10 8.13 -19.18
CA LEU A 209 20.24 7.42 -20.45
C LEU A 209 20.26 8.38 -21.63
N HIS A 210 19.32 9.34 -21.65
CA HIS A 210 19.27 10.36 -22.69
C HIS A 210 20.56 11.21 -22.76
N ALA A 211 21.03 11.69 -21.62
CA ALA A 211 22.28 12.45 -21.52
C ALA A 211 23.51 11.64 -21.92
N SER A 212 23.45 10.31 -21.79
CA SER A 212 24.50 9.36 -22.22
C SER A 212 24.35 8.95 -23.69
N GLY A 213 23.47 9.58 -24.46
CA GLY A 213 23.25 9.33 -25.88
C GLY A 213 22.31 8.16 -26.19
N VAL A 214 21.64 7.58 -25.17
CA VAL A 214 20.64 6.52 -25.35
C VAL A 214 19.24 7.11 -25.28
N ASN A 215 18.64 7.35 -26.43
CA ASN A 215 17.30 7.91 -26.55
C ASN A 215 16.24 6.83 -26.58
N ILE A 216 15.53 6.65 -25.47
CA ILE A 216 14.42 5.71 -25.33
C ILE A 216 13.10 6.48 -25.47
N PRO A 217 12.24 6.15 -26.42
CA PRO A 217 10.95 6.79 -26.56
C PRO A 217 10.00 6.37 -25.43
N PRO A 218 9.03 7.22 -25.02
CA PRO A 218 8.13 6.94 -23.93
C PRO A 218 7.37 5.60 -24.08
N GLU A 219 6.97 5.24 -25.28
CA GLU A 219 6.24 4.00 -25.55
C GLU A 219 7.08 2.73 -25.36
N ALA A 220 8.41 2.82 -25.36
CA ALA A 220 9.28 1.70 -25.06
C ALA A 220 9.32 1.37 -23.56
N VAL A 221 8.95 2.31 -22.71
CA VAL A 221 8.76 2.09 -21.27
C VAL A 221 7.38 1.52 -21.04
N ILE A 222 7.32 0.23 -20.67
CA ILE A 222 6.06 -0.49 -20.46
C ILE A 222 5.41 -0.07 -19.14
N TYR A 223 6.19 -0.06 -18.06
CA TYR A 223 5.81 0.56 -16.80
C TYR A 223 7.04 1.05 -16.04
N SER A 224 6.79 1.96 -15.14
CA SER A 224 7.76 2.48 -14.20
C SER A 224 7.05 2.74 -12.86
N GLY A 225 7.54 2.13 -11.78
CA GLY A 225 6.94 2.25 -10.45
C GLY A 225 7.39 1.15 -9.50
N GLY A 226 7.20 1.37 -8.19
CA GLY A 226 7.59 0.39 -7.18
C GLY A 226 9.08 0.05 -7.17
N GLY A 227 9.94 0.96 -7.65
CA GLY A 227 11.39 0.69 -7.78
C GLY A 227 11.79 -0.03 -9.06
N ASN A 228 10.86 -0.24 -10.02
CA ASN A 228 11.11 -1.02 -11.23
C ASN A 228 10.85 -0.18 -12.50
N ILE A 229 11.58 -0.49 -13.57
CA ILE A 229 11.30 0.01 -14.93
C ILE A 229 11.34 -1.19 -15.88
N LEU A 230 10.26 -1.45 -16.59
CA LEU A 230 10.19 -2.48 -17.63
C LEU A 230 10.16 -1.82 -19.00
N MET A 231 11.04 -2.26 -19.90
CA MET A 231 11.21 -1.66 -21.22
C MET A 231 11.31 -2.72 -22.33
N ILE A 232 10.85 -2.38 -23.54
CA ILE A 232 11.11 -3.13 -24.77
C ILE A 232 12.16 -2.35 -25.56
N LEU A 233 13.32 -2.96 -25.78
CA LEU A 233 14.49 -2.30 -26.38
C LEU A 233 15.12 -3.17 -27.47
N PRO A 234 15.76 -2.57 -28.50
CA PRO A 234 16.70 -3.29 -29.35
C PRO A 234 17.85 -3.89 -28.53
N ASP A 235 18.39 -5.04 -28.94
CA ASP A 235 19.40 -5.78 -28.17
C ASP A 235 20.68 -4.98 -27.89
N ASP A 236 21.14 -4.18 -28.86
CA ASP A 236 22.29 -3.31 -28.69
C ASP A 236 22.05 -2.16 -27.73
N VAL A 237 20.83 -1.61 -27.71
CA VAL A 237 20.40 -0.59 -26.76
C VAL A 237 20.25 -1.21 -25.37
N ALA A 238 19.67 -2.41 -25.28
CA ALA A 238 19.54 -3.16 -24.04
C ALA A 238 20.89 -3.40 -23.35
N GLY A 239 21.91 -3.79 -24.13
CA GLY A 239 23.27 -3.94 -23.59
C GLY A 239 23.89 -2.65 -23.08
N LYS A 240 23.63 -1.51 -23.75
CA LYS A 240 24.10 -0.19 -23.27
C LYS A 240 23.38 0.21 -21.97
N VAL A 241 22.09 -0.10 -21.87
CA VAL A 241 21.30 0.21 -20.66
C VAL A 241 21.83 -0.55 -19.43
N GLU A 242 22.20 -1.82 -19.58
CA GLU A 242 22.83 -2.60 -18.49
C GLU A 242 24.10 -1.91 -17.97
N VAL A 243 25.03 -1.55 -18.86
CA VAL A 243 26.28 -0.86 -18.50
C VAL A 243 26.01 0.50 -17.84
N LEU A 244 25.03 1.25 -18.37
CA LEU A 244 24.68 2.55 -17.83
C LEU A 244 23.96 2.45 -16.49
N ALA A 245 23.23 1.37 -16.21
CA ALA A 245 22.63 1.15 -14.90
C ALA A 245 23.69 0.94 -13.79
N GLU A 246 24.74 0.17 -14.08
CA GLU A 246 25.87 -0.01 -13.17
C GLU A 246 26.63 1.31 -12.93
N ARG A 247 26.87 2.05 -14.00
CA ARG A 247 27.52 3.37 -13.91
C ARG A 247 26.67 4.37 -13.12
N TYR A 248 25.37 4.41 -13.38
CA TYR A 248 24.43 5.23 -12.62
C TYR A 248 24.46 4.92 -11.12
N SER A 249 24.51 3.62 -10.79
CA SER A 249 24.57 3.16 -9.39
C SER A 249 25.79 3.72 -8.67
N ARG A 250 26.96 3.64 -9.30
CA ARG A 250 28.21 4.17 -8.74
C ARG A 250 28.19 5.70 -8.59
N GLU A 251 27.67 6.42 -9.58
CA GLU A 251 27.63 7.89 -9.58
C GLU A 251 26.58 8.49 -8.64
N ASN A 252 25.45 7.81 -8.43
CA ASN A 252 24.30 8.34 -7.70
C ASN A 252 24.06 7.69 -6.34
N GLY A 253 24.73 6.59 -6.03
CA GLY A 253 24.58 5.87 -4.76
C GLY A 253 23.24 5.16 -4.61
N ILE A 254 22.50 4.95 -5.72
CA ILE A 254 21.26 4.16 -5.77
C ILE A 254 21.57 2.91 -6.57
N SER A 255 21.51 1.75 -5.92
CA SER A 255 21.84 0.49 -6.56
C SER A 255 20.76 0.07 -7.55
N LEU A 256 21.08 0.06 -8.85
CA LEU A 256 20.21 -0.43 -9.92
C LEU A 256 20.75 -1.78 -10.42
N SER A 257 19.92 -2.80 -10.39
CA SER A 257 20.16 -4.07 -11.08
C SER A 257 19.46 -4.05 -12.42
N ALA A 258 20.14 -4.47 -13.49
CA ALA A 258 19.57 -4.56 -14.83
C ALA A 258 19.62 -5.99 -15.32
N ALA A 259 18.48 -6.51 -15.78
CA ALA A 259 18.38 -7.81 -16.43
C ALA A 259 17.71 -7.67 -17.79
N LYS A 260 18.07 -8.51 -18.74
CA LYS A 260 17.46 -8.56 -20.06
C LYS A 260 17.25 -10.00 -20.52
N THR A 261 16.22 -10.19 -21.35
CA THR A 261 15.97 -11.44 -22.07
C THR A 261 15.39 -11.13 -23.43
N GLY A 262 15.67 -12.02 -24.41
CA GLY A 262 15.05 -11.89 -25.75
C GLY A 262 13.53 -11.90 -25.65
N LEU A 263 12.87 -10.95 -26.32
CA LEU A 263 11.41 -10.89 -26.41
C LEU A 263 10.88 -12.09 -27.19
N SER A 264 9.75 -12.64 -26.75
CA SER A 264 9.01 -13.66 -27.51
C SER A 264 7.54 -13.29 -27.63
N ASP A 265 6.80 -14.08 -28.40
CA ASP A 265 5.35 -13.94 -28.52
C ASP A 265 4.56 -14.38 -27.29
N SER A 266 5.25 -14.94 -26.28
CA SER A 266 4.70 -15.26 -24.96
C SER A 266 5.23 -14.31 -23.89
N TYR A 267 4.36 -13.44 -23.35
CA TYR A 267 4.69 -12.57 -22.22
C TYR A 267 5.08 -13.40 -20.97
N VAL A 268 4.31 -14.44 -20.67
CA VAL A 268 4.51 -15.27 -19.47
C VAL A 268 5.91 -15.91 -19.46
N LEU A 269 6.30 -16.53 -20.56
CA LEU A 269 7.62 -17.16 -20.67
C LEU A 269 8.77 -16.13 -20.68
N THR A 270 8.57 -15.02 -21.38
CA THR A 270 9.55 -13.92 -21.39
C THR A 270 9.71 -13.30 -20.00
N SER A 271 8.61 -13.01 -19.31
CA SER A 271 8.61 -12.43 -17.95
C SER A 271 9.24 -13.37 -16.93
N ARG A 272 8.94 -14.68 -17.02
CA ARG A 272 9.56 -15.68 -16.14
C ARG A 272 11.07 -15.73 -16.32
N ARG A 273 11.58 -15.81 -17.54
CA ARG A 273 13.02 -15.79 -17.83
C ARG A 273 13.69 -14.51 -17.34
N LEU A 274 12.99 -13.38 -17.54
CA LEU A 274 13.49 -12.08 -17.07
C LEU A 274 13.62 -12.06 -15.54
N SER A 275 12.64 -12.61 -14.83
CA SER A 275 12.66 -12.72 -13.37
C SER A 275 13.74 -13.65 -12.86
N GLU A 276 13.98 -14.79 -13.55
CA GLU A 276 15.05 -15.72 -13.24
C GLU A 276 16.43 -15.04 -13.45
N GLU A 277 16.59 -14.27 -14.52
CA GLU A 277 17.84 -13.55 -14.80
C GLU A 277 18.07 -12.41 -13.79
N MET A 278 17.02 -11.69 -13.40
CA MET A 278 17.10 -10.68 -12.34
C MET A 278 17.49 -11.31 -11.00
N ALA A 279 16.87 -12.45 -10.64
CA ALA A 279 17.24 -13.17 -9.42
C ALA A 279 18.71 -13.61 -9.44
N ARG A 280 19.20 -14.09 -10.59
CA ARG A 280 20.62 -14.45 -10.78
C ARG A 280 21.54 -13.24 -10.60
N LYS A 281 21.21 -12.10 -11.20
CA LYS A 281 21.96 -10.84 -11.05
C LYS A 281 22.05 -10.38 -9.60
N LYS A 282 20.96 -10.50 -8.85
CA LYS A 282 20.93 -10.14 -7.41
C LYS A 282 21.72 -11.11 -6.52
N LEU A 283 21.87 -12.38 -6.92
CA LEU A 283 22.65 -13.38 -6.18
C LEU A 283 24.15 -13.29 -6.46
N ILE A 284 24.54 -12.85 -7.64
CA ILE A 284 25.94 -12.56 -7.97
C ILE A 284 26.26 -11.21 -7.31
N LEU A 285 26.66 -11.28 -6.04
CA LEU A 285 27.41 -10.20 -5.42
C LEU A 285 28.68 -10.07 -6.22
N GLU A 286 28.73 -9.12 -7.17
CA GLU A 286 30.05 -8.65 -7.57
C GLU A 286 30.75 -8.21 -6.28
N PRO A 287 31.99 -8.66 -6.02
CA PRO A 287 32.74 -8.10 -4.92
C PRO A 287 32.76 -6.59 -5.18
N GLY A 288 31.92 -5.87 -4.44
CA GLY A 288 31.96 -4.42 -4.45
C GLY A 288 33.43 -4.06 -4.32
N ASP A 289 33.88 -3.09 -5.09
CA ASP A 289 35.22 -2.57 -4.97
C ASP A 289 35.53 -2.58 -3.48
N SER A 290 36.34 -3.54 -3.05
CA SER A 290 36.71 -3.72 -1.65
C SER A 290 36.98 -2.32 -1.18
N LEU A 291 36.32 -1.90 -0.11
CA LEU A 291 36.62 -0.64 0.54
C LEU A 291 38.11 -0.53 0.50
N GLU A 292 38.67 0.16 -0.51
CA GLU A 292 40.06 0.47 -0.53
C GLU A 292 40.24 1.21 0.77
N THR A 293 40.71 0.47 1.76
CA THR A 293 41.20 1.02 3.00
C THR A 293 42.44 1.84 2.61
N HIS A 294 42.15 3.00 2.01
CA HIS A 294 43.15 4.03 1.95
C HIS A 294 43.45 4.37 3.41
N GLY A 295 44.49 3.73 3.92
CA GLY A 295 45.00 3.91 5.26
C GLY A 295 45.40 5.35 5.53
N SER A 296 44.44 6.18 5.86
CA SER A 296 44.63 7.41 6.59
C SER A 296 43.97 7.23 7.97
N GLU A 297 44.78 7.31 8.98
CA GLU A 297 44.44 7.13 10.41
C GLU A 297 43.34 8.05 10.96
N LYS A 298 42.51 8.68 10.13
CA LYS A 298 41.46 9.67 10.51
C LYS A 298 40.14 9.52 9.78
N ASN A 299 39.80 8.40 9.20
CA ASN A 299 38.51 8.25 8.57
C ASN A 299 37.43 7.91 9.62
N GLU A 300 36.63 8.90 9.96
CA GLU A 300 35.45 8.73 10.83
C GLU A 300 34.26 8.23 10.01
N LEU A 301 33.43 7.37 10.58
CA LEU A 301 32.20 6.92 9.95
C LEU A 301 31.18 8.07 9.90
N CYS A 302 30.33 8.03 8.90
CA CYS A 302 29.20 8.94 8.76
C CYS A 302 28.27 8.86 9.98
N GLU A 303 28.03 9.97 10.65
CA GLU A 303 27.18 10.04 11.85
C GLU A 303 25.67 9.89 11.55
N MET A 304 25.28 9.81 10.27
CA MET A 304 23.89 9.58 9.85
C MET A 304 23.61 8.13 9.46
N CYS A 305 24.50 7.47 8.73
CA CYS A 305 24.27 6.11 8.23
C CYS A 305 25.15 5.04 8.87
N TYR A 306 26.26 5.42 9.48
CA TYR A 306 27.25 4.53 10.08
C TYR A 306 27.81 3.44 9.12
N SER A 307 27.62 3.62 7.81
CA SER A 307 27.99 2.64 6.77
C SER A 307 29.10 3.12 5.85
N ASP A 308 29.21 4.45 5.66
CA ASP A 308 30.21 5.08 4.78
C ASP A 308 31.13 6.02 5.55
N TRP A 309 32.25 6.36 4.94
CA TRP A 309 33.19 7.35 5.48
C TRP A 309 32.61 8.76 5.39
N ALA A 310 32.77 9.52 6.47
CA ALA A 310 32.39 10.93 6.50
C ALA A 310 33.37 11.76 5.65
N THR A 311 32.85 12.45 4.67
CA THR A 311 33.59 13.32 3.76
C THR A 311 33.12 14.75 3.77
N GLU A 312 31.99 15.02 4.45
CA GLU A 312 31.26 16.27 4.42
C GLU A 312 30.84 16.71 5.83
N LEU A 313 30.50 17.98 5.98
CA LEU A 313 29.95 18.52 7.22
C LEU A 313 28.52 19.04 6.98
N LEU A 314 27.64 18.84 7.96
CA LEU A 314 26.35 19.49 8.04
C LEU A 314 26.43 20.83 8.80
N PRO A 315 25.40 21.70 8.68
CA PRO A 315 25.37 22.99 9.39
C PRO A 315 25.44 22.88 10.93
N ASP A 316 24.99 21.74 11.48
CA ASP A 316 25.04 21.42 12.91
C ASP A 316 26.38 20.82 13.37
N GLY A 317 27.34 20.69 12.45
CA GLY A 317 28.69 20.17 12.71
C GLY A 317 28.84 18.65 12.61
N LYS A 318 27.77 17.92 12.30
CA LYS A 318 27.83 16.46 12.09
C LYS A 318 28.69 16.11 10.86
N LYS A 319 29.55 15.11 11.01
CA LYS A 319 30.37 14.57 9.95
C LYS A 319 29.60 13.49 9.18
N VAL A 320 29.40 13.67 7.89
CA VAL A 320 28.53 12.80 7.08
C VAL A 320 29.14 12.42 5.76
N CYS A 321 28.71 11.32 5.16
CA CYS A 321 29.06 10.94 3.80
C CYS A 321 28.34 11.83 2.77
N LYS A 322 28.84 11.86 1.55
CA LYS A 322 28.28 12.66 0.44
C LYS A 322 26.79 12.36 0.19
N LEU A 323 26.39 11.10 0.25
CA LEU A 323 25.00 10.68 0.04
C LEU A 323 24.09 11.20 1.18
N CYS A 324 24.49 11.02 2.43
CA CYS A 324 23.72 11.51 3.59
C CYS A 324 23.57 13.03 3.58
N LYS A 325 24.62 13.79 3.18
CA LYS A 325 24.50 15.24 2.98
C LYS A 325 23.49 15.60 1.88
N ARG A 326 23.52 14.86 0.76
CA ARG A 326 22.51 15.04 -0.31
C ARG A 326 21.10 14.80 0.18
N LEU A 327 20.89 13.68 0.91
CA LEU A 327 19.59 13.33 1.50
C LEU A 327 19.11 14.38 2.52
N TYR A 328 20.00 14.83 3.40
CA TYR A 328 19.71 15.88 4.37
C TYR A 328 19.30 17.17 3.69
N ASN A 329 20.05 17.65 2.69
CA ASN A 329 19.75 18.86 1.95
C ASN A 329 18.43 18.76 1.19
N LEU A 330 18.11 17.62 0.58
CA LEU A 330 16.84 17.37 -0.08
C LEU A 330 15.70 17.35 0.92
N GLY A 331 15.85 16.62 2.02
CA GLY A 331 14.85 16.52 3.07
C GLY A 331 14.60 17.84 3.80
N SER A 332 15.58 18.72 3.86
CA SER A 332 15.43 20.07 4.43
C SER A 332 14.64 21.02 3.52
N LYS A 333 14.62 20.76 2.21
CA LYS A 333 13.90 21.55 1.20
C LYS A 333 12.55 20.93 0.84
N ALA A 334 12.42 19.61 0.98
CA ALA A 334 11.17 18.91 0.71
C ALA A 334 10.19 19.14 1.86
N HIS A 335 8.95 19.47 1.52
CA HIS A 335 7.88 19.44 2.50
C HIS A 335 7.64 17.97 2.91
N PHE A 336 7.43 17.73 4.20
CA PHE A 336 6.89 16.46 4.66
C PHE A 336 5.49 16.29 4.09
N GLY A 337 5.12 15.06 3.77
CA GLY A 337 3.85 14.72 3.19
C GLY A 337 3.99 13.91 1.91
N PRO A 338 2.89 13.49 1.29
CA PRO A 338 2.92 12.77 0.03
C PRO A 338 3.70 13.53 -1.04
N LYS A 339 4.58 12.85 -1.73
CA LYS A 339 5.54 13.39 -2.71
C LYS A 339 4.92 14.13 -3.89
N TRP A 340 3.63 13.91 -4.15
CA TRP A 340 2.95 14.41 -5.34
C TRP A 340 2.22 15.73 -5.15
N SER A 341 2.12 16.26 -3.91
CA SER A 341 1.47 17.55 -3.67
C SER A 341 2.00 18.23 -2.40
N SER A 342 2.21 19.54 -2.47
CA SER A 342 2.42 20.42 -1.32
C SER A 342 1.10 20.96 -0.75
N GLU A 343 0.02 20.86 -1.53
CA GLU A 343 -1.32 21.26 -1.14
C GLU A 343 -2.18 20.02 -0.86
N LEU A 344 -2.95 20.10 0.20
CA LEU A 344 -3.92 19.10 0.59
C LEU A 344 -5.31 19.54 0.12
N ARG A 345 -5.97 18.69 -0.66
CA ARG A 345 -7.36 18.86 -1.09
C ARG A 345 -8.22 17.82 -0.41
N VAL A 346 -9.14 18.28 0.42
CA VAL A 346 -10.08 17.41 1.14
C VAL A 346 -11.47 17.97 1.03
N LEU A 347 -12.38 17.23 0.44
CA LEU A 347 -13.80 17.59 0.29
C LEU A 347 -14.04 18.99 -0.33
N GLY A 348 -13.18 19.38 -1.28
CA GLY A 348 -13.25 20.69 -1.93
C GLY A 348 -12.51 21.82 -1.20
N ASP A 349 -12.07 21.58 0.02
CA ASP A 349 -11.21 22.51 0.77
C ASP A 349 -9.74 22.33 0.35
N VAL A 350 -9.04 23.43 0.10
CA VAL A 350 -7.63 23.43 -0.33
C VAL A 350 -6.81 24.22 0.67
N PHE A 351 -5.83 23.57 1.27
CA PHE A 351 -4.96 24.17 2.25
C PHE A 351 -3.55 23.56 2.23
N SER A 352 -2.56 24.33 2.64
CA SER A 352 -1.20 23.82 2.86
C SER A 352 -0.97 23.54 4.34
N ALA A 353 -0.24 22.46 4.63
CA ALA A 353 0.14 22.14 6.01
C ALA A 353 0.98 23.27 6.64
N ALA A 354 1.91 23.86 5.87
CA ALA A 354 2.69 25.01 6.32
C ALA A 354 1.82 26.24 6.61
N GLY A 355 0.80 26.50 5.77
CA GLY A 355 -0.15 27.60 5.97
C GLY A 355 -0.99 27.46 7.22
N ILE A 356 -1.33 26.22 7.63
CA ILE A 356 -2.11 25.91 8.82
C ILE A 356 -1.34 26.17 10.11
N PHE A 357 -0.05 25.81 10.16
CA PHE A 357 0.80 26.05 11.32
C PHE A 357 1.45 27.43 11.33
N GLY A 358 1.22 28.23 10.28
CA GLY A 358 1.50 29.66 10.19
C GLY A 358 2.99 30.02 10.13
N LYS A 359 3.32 31.27 10.51
CA LYS A 359 4.70 31.82 10.53
C LYS A 359 5.64 31.08 11.50
N GLU A 360 5.10 30.26 12.38
CA GLU A 360 5.86 29.45 13.33
C GLU A 360 6.44 28.17 12.68
N TRP A 361 6.08 27.86 11.42
CA TRP A 361 6.50 26.63 10.75
C TRP A 361 8.01 26.40 10.76
N ASP A 362 8.79 27.44 10.48
CA ASP A 362 10.25 27.33 10.45
C ASP A 362 10.84 27.01 11.84
N LYS A 363 10.19 27.45 12.91
CA LYS A 363 10.61 27.16 14.29
C LYS A 363 10.20 25.74 14.71
N VAL A 364 9.04 25.28 14.28
CA VAL A 364 8.47 24.00 14.73
C VAL A 364 8.80 22.83 13.80
N SER A 365 9.28 23.07 12.59
CA SER A 365 9.62 22.02 11.62
C SER A 365 10.70 21.04 12.15
N GLY A 366 11.55 21.48 13.09
CA GLY A 366 12.51 20.63 13.80
C GLY A 366 11.87 19.70 14.85
N ARG A 367 10.62 19.94 15.23
CA ARG A 367 9.85 19.20 16.24
C ARG A 367 8.59 18.57 15.64
N ILE A 368 8.74 18.03 14.44
CA ILE A 368 7.61 17.53 13.65
C ILE A 368 6.86 16.38 14.32
N ILE A 369 7.56 15.52 15.08
CA ILE A 369 6.93 14.38 15.77
C ILE A 369 5.96 14.87 16.83
N GLU A 370 6.35 15.89 17.60
CA GLU A 370 5.49 16.50 18.60
C GLU A 370 4.26 17.16 17.98
N ILE A 371 4.43 17.83 16.83
CA ILE A 371 3.29 18.39 16.06
C ILE A 371 2.37 17.27 15.59
N ILE A 372 2.91 16.17 15.04
CA ILE A 372 2.12 15.01 14.59
C ILE A 372 1.40 14.37 15.79
N ALA A 373 2.05 14.25 16.95
CA ALA A 373 1.44 13.73 18.16
C ALA A 373 0.27 14.59 18.67
N GLY A 374 0.13 15.84 18.18
CA GLY A 374 -0.97 16.73 18.47
C GLY A 374 -0.63 17.88 19.41
N HIS A 375 0.66 18.14 19.66
CA HIS A 375 1.05 19.37 20.37
C HIS A 375 0.85 20.59 19.50
N GLU A 376 0.45 21.69 20.15
CA GLU A 376 0.41 23.01 19.50
C GLU A 376 1.80 23.68 19.61
N PRO A 377 2.14 24.59 18.68
CA PRO A 377 3.44 25.25 18.68
C PRO A 377 3.82 25.92 20.01
N ASP A 378 2.87 26.50 20.70
CA ASP A 378 3.05 27.17 21.99
C ASP A 378 3.27 26.21 23.18
N GLU A 379 2.90 24.93 23.03
CA GLU A 379 3.16 23.90 24.04
C GLU A 379 4.59 23.37 23.99
N LEU A 380 5.27 23.50 22.84
CA LEU A 380 6.56 22.84 22.58
C LEU A 380 7.66 23.26 23.56
N GLU A 381 7.69 24.53 23.97
CA GLU A 381 8.70 25.03 24.90
C GLU A 381 8.50 24.49 26.34
N ARG A 382 7.27 24.08 26.67
CA ARG A 382 6.88 23.56 27.99
C ARG A 382 6.91 22.03 28.09
N LEU A 383 7.27 21.34 27.02
CA LEU A 383 7.35 19.87 27.02
C LEU A 383 8.46 19.39 27.97
N GLY A 384 8.15 18.31 28.70
CA GLY A 384 9.03 17.74 29.72
C GLY A 384 8.97 18.44 31.10
N GLY A 385 8.25 19.57 31.19
CA GLY A 385 7.97 20.31 32.44
C GLY A 385 6.48 20.26 32.78
N GLU A 386 5.77 21.36 32.50
CA GLU A 386 4.33 21.48 32.76
C GLU A 386 3.45 20.65 31.80
N VAL A 387 3.95 20.38 30.58
CA VAL A 387 3.22 19.66 29.54
C VAL A 387 3.84 18.30 29.32
N ARG A 388 3.03 17.24 29.45
CA ARG A 388 3.45 15.86 29.13
C ARG A 388 3.47 15.64 27.63
N TYR A 389 4.40 14.80 27.16
CA TYR A 389 4.43 14.36 25.77
C TYR A 389 3.15 13.56 25.45
N ARG A 390 2.49 13.94 24.35
CA ARG A 390 1.42 13.14 23.74
C ARG A 390 2.02 11.97 22.97
N ASP A 391 1.21 10.93 22.78
CA ASP A 391 1.63 9.75 22.04
C ASP A 391 1.40 9.94 20.55
N TYR A 392 2.36 9.48 19.76
CA TYR A 392 2.24 9.30 18.32
C TYR A 392 2.34 7.81 17.98
N ALA A 393 1.92 7.45 16.78
CA ALA A 393 2.01 6.11 16.26
C ALA A 393 2.77 6.08 14.94
N VAL A 394 3.56 5.04 14.77
CA VAL A 394 4.12 4.58 13.51
C VAL A 394 3.16 3.59 12.92
N ILE A 395 2.59 3.88 11.76
CA ILE A 395 1.73 3.00 10.97
C ILE A 395 2.55 2.50 9.79
N LYS A 396 2.95 1.24 9.83
CA LYS A 396 3.65 0.54 8.75
C LYS A 396 2.68 -0.40 8.08
N PHE A 397 2.64 -0.39 6.75
CA PHE A 397 1.78 -1.29 5.99
C PHE A 397 2.49 -1.82 4.76
N ASP A 398 2.05 -3.00 4.32
CA ASP A 398 2.61 -3.69 3.16
C ASP A 398 1.58 -4.68 2.61
N GLY A 399 1.51 -4.75 1.28
CA GLY A 399 0.57 -5.60 0.56
C GLY A 399 0.84 -7.10 0.73
N ASN A 400 -0.23 -7.87 0.82
CA ASN A 400 -0.13 -9.31 0.97
C ASN A 400 0.00 -10.00 -0.37
N MET A 401 1.10 -10.75 -0.58
CA MET A 401 1.36 -11.55 -1.79
C MET A 401 1.38 -10.72 -3.09
N MET A 402 1.87 -9.48 -3.05
CA MET A 402 1.93 -8.62 -4.24
C MET A 402 2.84 -9.15 -5.33
N GLY A 403 3.96 -9.80 -4.96
CA GLY A 403 4.84 -10.45 -5.92
C GLY A 403 4.11 -11.52 -6.76
N SER A 404 3.30 -12.38 -6.11
CA SER A 404 2.49 -13.36 -6.84
C SER A 404 1.42 -12.70 -7.69
N PHE A 405 0.78 -11.63 -7.19
CA PHE A 405 -0.20 -10.85 -7.96
C PHE A 405 0.38 -10.29 -9.26
N MET A 406 1.61 -9.79 -9.22
CA MET A 406 2.31 -9.31 -10.43
C MET A 406 2.76 -10.44 -11.35
N MET A 407 3.19 -11.59 -10.79
CA MET A 407 3.60 -12.76 -11.58
C MET A 407 2.44 -13.47 -12.28
N GLU A 408 1.23 -13.33 -11.80
CA GLU A 408 0.01 -13.86 -12.43
C GLU A 408 -0.38 -13.08 -13.71
N ALA A 409 0.33 -12.02 -14.06
CA ALA A 409 0.05 -11.27 -15.29
C ALA A 409 0.28 -12.13 -16.53
N ILE A 410 -0.72 -12.18 -17.40
CA ILE A 410 -0.71 -12.98 -18.63
C ILE A 410 -0.28 -12.22 -19.88
N SER A 411 -0.27 -10.89 -19.81
CA SER A 411 0.12 -10.01 -20.90
C SER A 411 0.79 -8.73 -20.40
N PHE A 412 1.42 -7.97 -21.30
CA PHE A 412 1.95 -6.64 -20.99
C PHE A 412 0.86 -5.69 -20.52
N THR A 413 -0.33 -5.75 -21.09
CA THR A 413 -1.46 -4.88 -20.71
C THR A 413 -1.93 -5.23 -19.30
N ASP A 414 -2.04 -6.51 -18.97
CA ASP A 414 -2.40 -6.97 -17.63
C ASP A 414 -1.34 -6.57 -16.59
N ALA A 415 -0.05 -6.69 -16.93
CA ALA A 415 1.03 -6.24 -16.04
C ALA A 415 0.98 -4.73 -15.75
N ILE A 416 0.74 -3.90 -16.78
CA ILE A 416 0.56 -2.46 -16.64
C ILE A 416 -0.64 -2.16 -15.73
N GLU A 417 -1.76 -2.80 -15.99
CA GLU A 417 -3.00 -2.60 -15.24
C GLU A 417 -2.83 -2.99 -13.78
N ARG A 418 -2.22 -4.14 -13.49
CA ARG A 418 -1.96 -4.60 -12.13
C ARG A 418 -1.06 -3.64 -11.37
N SER A 419 0.05 -3.19 -11.97
CA SER A 419 0.95 -2.21 -11.36
C SER A 419 0.24 -0.89 -11.06
N PHE A 420 -0.54 -0.37 -12.01
CA PHE A 420 -1.33 0.85 -11.84
C PHE A 420 -2.39 0.69 -10.76
N ARG A 421 -3.09 -0.44 -10.71
CA ARG A 421 -4.11 -0.71 -9.69
C ARG A 421 -3.55 -0.73 -8.28
N VAL A 422 -2.42 -1.40 -8.06
CA VAL A 422 -1.79 -1.47 -6.73
C VAL A 422 -1.44 -0.07 -6.24
N ASP A 423 -0.76 0.73 -7.08
CA ASP A 423 -0.38 2.10 -6.74
C ASP A 423 -1.61 2.99 -6.48
N MET A 424 -2.63 2.88 -7.34
CA MET A 424 -3.86 3.67 -7.17
C MET A 424 -4.71 3.20 -6.00
N ALA A 425 -4.72 1.91 -5.68
CA ALA A 425 -5.47 1.38 -4.54
C ALA A 425 -4.98 1.98 -3.22
N LEU A 426 -3.65 2.02 -3.03
CA LEU A 426 -3.05 2.59 -1.83
C LEU A 426 -3.31 4.09 -1.73
N LYS A 427 -3.07 4.83 -2.81
CA LYS A 427 -3.31 6.29 -2.86
C LYS A 427 -4.77 6.64 -2.57
N LYS A 428 -5.72 5.93 -3.18
CA LYS A 428 -7.15 6.13 -2.94
C LYS A 428 -7.53 5.81 -1.50
N ALA A 429 -7.06 4.68 -0.94
CA ALA A 429 -7.31 4.31 0.45
C ALA A 429 -6.81 5.41 1.41
N TYR A 430 -5.62 5.93 1.17
CA TYR A 430 -5.06 7.00 1.96
C TYR A 430 -5.85 8.32 1.85
N PHE A 431 -6.18 8.78 0.64
CA PHE A 431 -6.95 10.03 0.49
C PHE A 431 -8.35 9.92 1.08
N ARG A 432 -9.00 8.77 0.93
CA ARG A 432 -10.28 8.53 1.63
C ARG A 432 -10.12 8.51 3.15
N ALA A 433 -9.00 7.98 3.68
CA ALA A 433 -8.72 8.05 5.10
C ALA A 433 -8.56 9.50 5.60
N LEU A 434 -7.91 10.38 4.81
CA LEU A 434 -7.86 11.83 5.10
C LEU A 434 -9.26 12.46 5.13
N GLU A 435 -10.12 12.12 4.15
CA GLU A 435 -11.50 12.63 4.10
C GLU A 435 -12.32 12.21 5.30
N ILE A 436 -12.24 10.93 5.70
CA ILE A 436 -12.96 10.41 6.87
C ILE A 436 -12.46 11.05 8.15
N LEU A 437 -11.15 11.22 8.29
CA LEU A 437 -10.57 11.93 9.44
C LEU A 437 -11.05 13.38 9.50
N TYR A 438 -11.04 14.07 8.37
CA TYR A 438 -11.53 15.44 8.26
C TYR A 438 -13.01 15.55 8.68
N LYS A 439 -13.88 14.70 8.13
CA LYS A 439 -15.31 14.64 8.46
C LYS A 439 -15.54 14.35 9.94
N GLY A 440 -14.87 13.36 10.49
CA GLY A 440 -15.00 12.96 11.90
C GLY A 440 -14.64 14.08 12.88
N VAL A 441 -13.65 14.92 12.53
CA VAL A 441 -13.22 16.03 13.40
C VAL A 441 -13.94 17.35 13.09
N ARG A 442 -14.54 17.51 11.91
CA ARG A 442 -15.16 18.77 11.47
C ARG A 442 -16.29 19.27 12.39
N SER A 443 -17.00 18.37 13.06
CA SER A 443 -18.02 18.75 14.05
C SER A 443 -17.46 19.57 15.23
N PHE A 444 -16.15 19.57 15.44
CA PHE A 444 -15.44 20.36 16.44
C PHE A 444 -14.84 21.67 15.90
N GLY A 445 -15.05 21.97 14.63
CA GLY A 445 -14.64 23.18 13.94
C GLY A 445 -13.72 22.88 12.75
N GLU A 446 -13.82 23.71 11.73
CA GLU A 446 -13.05 23.61 10.48
C GLU A 446 -11.53 23.67 10.74
N ASP A 447 -11.08 24.58 11.57
CA ASP A 447 -9.63 24.73 11.91
C ASP A 447 -9.07 23.48 12.56
N GLU A 448 -9.85 22.84 13.44
CA GLU A 448 -9.42 21.62 14.12
C GLU A 448 -9.34 20.45 13.13
N ALA A 449 -10.29 20.36 12.21
CA ALA A 449 -10.27 19.38 11.13
C ALA A 449 -9.06 19.57 10.22
N ARG A 450 -8.80 20.80 9.77
CA ARG A 450 -7.63 21.14 8.95
C ARG A 450 -6.31 20.79 9.65
N LYS A 451 -6.15 21.21 10.92
CA LYS A 451 -4.97 20.92 11.72
C LYS A 451 -4.75 19.40 11.88
N THR A 452 -5.80 18.68 12.25
CA THR A 452 -5.70 17.23 12.45
C THR A 452 -5.36 16.49 11.17
N THR A 453 -5.99 16.83 10.07
CA THR A 453 -5.72 16.24 8.77
C THR A 453 -4.32 16.60 8.25
N SER A 454 -3.88 17.84 8.50
CA SER A 454 -2.51 18.26 8.16
C SER A 454 -1.45 17.49 8.95
N ARG A 455 -1.71 17.12 10.22
CA ARG A 455 -0.78 16.29 11.00
C ARG A 455 -0.59 14.92 10.38
N LEU A 456 -1.66 14.28 9.92
CA LEU A 456 -1.58 13.00 9.22
C LEU A 456 -0.85 13.14 7.88
N PHE A 457 -1.15 14.20 7.13
CA PHE A 457 -0.49 14.49 5.85
C PHE A 457 1.01 14.72 6.01
N LEU A 458 1.41 15.53 6.99
CA LEU A 458 2.81 15.77 7.35
C LEU A 458 3.51 14.51 7.82
N GLY A 459 2.79 13.62 8.50
CA GLY A 459 3.30 12.36 8.99
C GLY A 459 3.51 11.29 7.92
N THR A 460 3.14 11.53 6.67
CA THR A 460 3.35 10.57 5.59
C THR A 460 4.80 10.61 5.14
N ILE A 461 5.59 9.65 5.60
CA ILE A 461 7.03 9.59 5.34
C ILE A 461 7.27 9.08 3.93
N TYR A 462 6.64 7.96 3.59
CA TYR A 462 6.60 7.47 2.22
C TYR A 462 5.37 6.61 1.97
N MET A 463 5.01 6.52 0.71
CA MET A 463 3.94 5.66 0.21
C MET A 463 4.21 5.39 -1.27
N GLY A 464 4.31 4.14 -1.65
CA GLY A 464 4.57 3.77 -3.04
C GLY A 464 4.29 2.29 -3.28
N GLY A 465 3.63 1.99 -4.39
CA GLY A 465 3.17 0.63 -4.67
C GLY A 465 2.20 0.15 -3.60
N ASP A 466 2.58 -0.89 -2.90
CA ASP A 466 1.81 -1.53 -1.82
C ASP A 466 2.42 -1.30 -0.42
N ASP A 467 3.52 -0.56 -0.33
CA ASP A 467 4.26 -0.33 0.92
C ASP A 467 4.18 1.14 1.36
N GLY A 468 4.18 1.39 2.67
CA GLY A 468 4.21 2.74 3.19
C GLY A 468 4.45 2.86 4.69
N LEU A 469 4.78 4.09 5.07
CA LEU A 469 5.06 4.50 6.43
C LEU A 469 4.40 5.85 6.73
N ILE A 470 3.52 5.86 7.71
CA ILE A 470 2.81 7.05 8.15
C ILE A 470 3.02 7.24 9.65
N LEU A 471 3.25 8.47 10.07
CA LEU A 471 3.16 8.89 11.46
C LEU A 471 1.81 9.55 11.70
N ALA A 472 1.14 9.19 12.79
CA ALA A 472 -0.18 9.73 13.11
C ALA A 472 -0.30 10.01 14.62
N PRO A 473 -1.25 10.86 15.05
CA PRO A 473 -1.62 10.90 16.45
C PRO A 473 -2.10 9.52 16.90
N ALA A 474 -1.62 9.04 18.05
CA ALA A 474 -1.89 7.67 18.51
C ALA A 474 -3.39 7.34 18.59
N TRP A 475 -4.23 8.30 18.98
CA TRP A 475 -5.67 8.12 19.09
C TRP A 475 -6.37 7.79 17.77
N ALA A 476 -5.83 8.26 16.65
CA ALA A 476 -6.42 8.04 15.33
C ALA A 476 -5.85 6.78 14.63
N ALA A 477 -4.72 6.26 15.10
CA ALA A 477 -3.91 5.31 14.35
C ALA A 477 -4.63 3.99 14.05
N VAL A 478 -5.30 3.36 15.03
CA VAL A 478 -5.97 2.07 14.82
C VAL A 478 -7.20 2.18 13.92
N PRO A 479 -8.13 3.15 14.13
CA PRO A 479 -9.23 3.34 13.18
C PRO A 479 -8.77 3.65 11.75
N LEU A 480 -7.74 4.48 11.57
CA LEU A 480 -7.16 4.79 10.26
C LEU A 480 -6.53 3.56 9.61
N ALA A 481 -5.74 2.79 10.38
CA ALA A 481 -5.10 1.56 9.90
C ALA A 481 -6.14 0.56 9.40
N HIS A 482 -7.23 0.37 10.15
CA HIS A 482 -8.31 -0.52 9.77
C HIS A 482 -8.98 -0.05 8.48
N PHE A 483 -9.33 1.23 8.39
CA PHE A 483 -9.96 1.78 7.19
C PHE A 483 -9.07 1.67 5.94
N ILE A 484 -7.78 1.98 6.06
CA ILE A 484 -6.82 1.88 4.94
C ILE A 484 -6.73 0.43 4.46
N ALA A 485 -6.69 -0.55 5.37
CA ALA A 485 -6.62 -1.97 5.03
C ALA A 485 -7.90 -2.48 4.32
N GLU A 486 -9.08 -2.06 4.78
CA GLU A 486 -10.35 -2.38 4.12
C GLU A 486 -10.43 -1.75 2.73
N GLU A 487 -10.17 -0.46 2.65
CA GLU A 487 -10.32 0.29 1.41
C GLU A 487 -9.33 -0.17 0.34
N PHE A 488 -8.08 -0.45 0.72
CA PHE A 488 -7.09 -1.02 -0.19
C PHE A 488 -7.58 -2.34 -0.80
N ALA A 489 -8.06 -3.26 0.04
CA ALA A 489 -8.55 -4.55 -0.44
C ALA A 489 -9.76 -4.39 -1.39
N ARG A 490 -10.67 -3.45 -1.10
CA ARG A 490 -11.80 -3.14 -1.99
C ARG A 490 -11.35 -2.57 -3.33
N GLN A 491 -10.38 -1.64 -3.33
CA GLN A 491 -9.83 -1.04 -4.54
C GLN A 491 -9.12 -2.07 -5.43
N LEU A 492 -8.57 -3.14 -4.85
CA LEU A 492 -8.01 -4.29 -5.60
C LEU A 492 -9.06 -5.35 -5.98
N GLY A 493 -10.35 -5.09 -5.79
CA GLY A 493 -11.42 -6.03 -6.10
C GLY A 493 -11.37 -7.31 -5.28
N LEU A 494 -10.98 -7.21 -4.01
CA LEU A 494 -10.85 -8.30 -3.05
C LEU A 494 -9.86 -9.41 -3.45
N SER A 495 -8.97 -9.12 -4.40
CA SER A 495 -7.97 -10.10 -4.86
C SER A 495 -6.79 -10.21 -3.90
N ARG A 496 -6.41 -9.13 -3.28
CA ARG A 496 -5.31 -9.03 -2.30
C ARG A 496 -5.66 -8.04 -1.20
N GLY A 497 -5.04 -8.22 -0.04
CA GLY A 497 -5.22 -7.33 1.11
C GLY A 497 -3.94 -6.64 1.54
N LEU A 498 -4.05 -5.90 2.63
CA LEU A 498 -2.99 -5.12 3.24
C LEU A 498 -2.80 -5.55 4.69
N THR A 499 -1.57 -5.79 5.12
CA THR A 499 -1.27 -5.95 6.54
C THR A 499 -0.74 -4.63 7.09
N VAL A 500 -1.32 -4.19 8.20
CA VAL A 500 -0.99 -2.93 8.84
C VAL A 500 -0.59 -3.15 10.29
N ALA A 501 0.56 -2.59 10.68
CA ALA A 501 1.02 -2.58 12.06
C ALA A 501 1.09 -1.16 12.61
N VAL A 502 0.62 -0.99 13.85
CA VAL A 502 0.62 0.27 14.58
C VAL A 502 1.47 0.11 15.84
N ALA A 503 2.62 0.78 15.89
CA ALA A 503 3.44 0.88 17.09
C ALA A 503 3.41 2.31 17.61
N ALA A 504 2.96 2.52 18.85
CA ALA A 504 2.78 3.84 19.41
C ALA A 504 3.61 4.06 20.67
N GLY A 505 3.92 5.31 20.94
CA GLY A 505 4.62 5.74 22.16
C GLY A 505 4.71 7.26 22.29
N PRO A 506 5.25 7.77 23.41
CA PRO A 506 5.40 9.20 23.61
C PRO A 506 6.24 9.88 22.52
N ALA A 507 5.93 11.12 22.17
CA ALA A 507 6.63 11.87 21.11
C ALA A 507 8.15 12.01 21.32
N LYS A 508 8.66 11.80 22.53
CA LYS A 508 10.09 11.73 22.86
C LYS A 508 10.74 10.37 22.53
N MET A 509 9.95 9.33 22.26
CA MET A 509 10.46 8.00 21.94
C MET A 509 11.02 7.98 20.54
N SER A 510 12.08 7.19 20.34
CA SER A 510 12.69 7.05 19.02
C SER A 510 11.71 6.43 18.00
N ILE A 511 11.55 7.11 16.88
CA ILE A 511 10.77 6.59 15.74
C ILE A 511 11.34 5.25 15.24
N TRP A 512 12.66 5.07 15.31
CA TRP A 512 13.35 3.86 14.83
C TRP A 512 13.01 2.65 15.67
N SER A 513 12.91 2.83 17.00
CA SER A 513 12.45 1.76 17.88
C SER A 513 11.02 1.37 17.61
N LEU A 514 10.12 2.34 17.38
CA LEU A 514 8.72 2.06 17.03
C LEU A 514 8.58 1.46 15.63
N LEU A 515 9.42 1.90 14.68
CA LEU A 515 9.44 1.35 13.33
C LEU A 515 9.90 -0.11 13.31
N ASP A 516 10.96 -0.44 14.09
CA ASP A 516 11.44 -1.82 14.24
C ASP A 516 10.32 -2.70 14.84
N CYS A 517 9.62 -2.21 15.86
CA CYS A 517 8.46 -2.89 16.43
C CYS A 517 7.34 -3.09 15.38
N ALA A 518 6.94 -2.02 14.68
CA ALA A 518 5.89 -2.08 13.67
C ALA A 518 6.26 -3.05 12.54
N SER A 519 7.50 -3.01 12.05
CA SER A 519 7.98 -3.90 10.99
C SER A 519 7.91 -5.37 11.40
N ARG A 520 8.38 -5.70 12.61
CA ARG A 520 8.37 -7.07 13.11
C ARG A 520 6.95 -7.56 13.39
N MET A 521 6.08 -6.72 13.95
CA MET A 521 4.66 -7.04 14.15
C MET A 521 3.96 -7.30 12.81
N MET A 522 4.23 -6.46 11.81
CA MET A 522 3.66 -6.61 10.48
C MET A 522 4.06 -7.93 9.81
N GLU A 523 5.35 -8.29 9.85
CA GLU A 523 5.82 -9.58 9.30
C GLU A 523 5.06 -10.76 9.90
N ARG A 524 4.88 -10.78 11.23
CA ARG A 524 4.13 -11.86 11.91
C ARG A 524 2.65 -11.84 11.56
N ALA A 525 2.05 -10.66 11.48
CA ALA A 525 0.64 -10.53 11.09
C ALA A 525 0.40 -10.96 9.63
N LYS A 526 1.36 -10.75 8.73
CA LYS A 526 1.30 -11.24 7.35
C LYS A 526 1.20 -12.75 7.25
N ASP A 527 1.94 -13.48 8.08
CA ASP A 527 1.89 -14.96 8.08
C ASP A 527 0.48 -15.44 8.45
N VAL A 528 -0.17 -14.78 9.41
CA VAL A 528 -1.54 -15.09 9.80
C VAL A 528 -2.54 -14.65 8.72
N ALA A 529 -2.38 -13.45 8.17
CA ALA A 529 -3.27 -12.94 7.12
C ALA A 529 -3.29 -13.85 5.88
N ARG A 530 -2.13 -14.34 5.45
CA ARG A 530 -2.01 -15.26 4.30
C ARG A 530 -2.78 -16.56 4.47
N SER A 531 -2.96 -17.01 5.70
CA SER A 531 -3.61 -18.30 6.00
C SER A 531 -5.07 -18.19 6.41
N MET A 532 -5.48 -17.05 6.97
CA MET A 532 -6.77 -16.91 7.66
C MET A 532 -7.60 -15.70 7.23
N GLY A 533 -7.00 -14.69 6.62
CA GLY A 533 -7.69 -13.45 6.27
C GLY A 533 -7.16 -12.82 4.99
N LEU A 534 -7.85 -11.79 4.52
CA LEU A 534 -7.42 -10.99 3.38
C LEU A 534 -6.46 -9.88 3.82
N SER A 535 -6.85 -9.14 4.86
CA SER A 535 -6.05 -8.10 5.50
C SER A 535 -5.92 -8.38 7.00
N ALA A 536 -4.91 -7.79 7.63
CA ALA A 536 -4.69 -7.92 9.06
C ALA A 536 -4.20 -6.63 9.70
N ILE A 537 -4.60 -6.40 10.96
CA ILE A 537 -4.19 -5.25 11.74
C ILE A 537 -3.63 -5.74 13.07
N VAL A 538 -2.44 -5.24 13.39
CA VAL A 538 -1.78 -5.47 14.67
C VAL A 538 -1.34 -4.14 15.28
N PHE A 539 -1.46 -3.99 16.59
CA PHE A 539 -1.10 -2.75 17.25
C PHE A 539 -0.52 -2.98 18.65
N ASP A 540 0.38 -2.11 19.08
CA ASP A 540 0.92 -2.10 20.43
C ASP A 540 1.29 -0.67 20.89
N LEU A 541 1.41 -0.49 22.21
CA LEU A 541 1.79 0.78 22.84
C LEU A 541 2.97 0.55 23.79
N PHE A 542 3.97 1.40 23.66
CA PHE A 542 5.18 1.41 24.46
C PHE A 542 5.24 2.68 25.31
N GLU A 543 5.07 2.57 26.61
CA GLU A 543 4.98 3.73 27.52
C GLU A 543 6.35 4.25 27.97
N SER A 544 7.37 3.40 27.94
CA SER A 544 8.73 3.73 28.39
C SER A 544 9.77 2.78 27.83
N GLY A 545 11.05 3.14 27.95
CA GLY A 545 12.18 2.35 27.50
C GLY A 545 12.48 2.55 26.02
N SER A 546 13.30 1.66 25.47
CA SER A 546 13.62 1.57 24.04
C SER A 546 13.13 0.22 23.54
N PRO A 547 11.88 0.15 23.07
CA PRO A 547 11.36 -1.11 22.54
C PRO A 547 12.14 -1.56 21.31
N SER A 548 12.18 -2.85 21.06
CA SER A 548 12.76 -3.46 19.87
C SER A 548 11.77 -4.41 19.23
N GLY A 549 11.96 -4.70 17.93
CA GLY A 549 11.13 -5.65 17.21
C GLY A 549 11.09 -7.01 17.89
N ALA A 550 12.22 -7.49 18.41
CA ALA A 550 12.30 -8.77 19.13
C ALA A 550 11.47 -8.75 20.43
N SER A 551 11.53 -7.65 21.21
CA SER A 551 10.72 -7.53 22.44
C SER A 551 9.22 -7.44 22.14
N SER A 552 8.86 -6.75 21.07
CA SER A 552 7.48 -6.67 20.59
C SER A 552 6.95 -8.02 20.11
N GLU A 553 7.74 -8.76 19.34
CA GLU A 553 7.38 -10.12 18.89
C GLU A 553 7.15 -11.07 20.07
N GLU A 554 8.05 -11.08 21.05
CA GLU A 554 7.91 -11.92 22.24
C GLU A 554 6.66 -11.57 23.05
N ARG A 555 6.36 -10.28 23.19
CA ARG A 555 5.14 -9.82 23.85
C ARG A 555 3.88 -10.30 23.13
N LEU A 556 3.82 -10.16 21.81
CA LEU A 556 2.70 -10.65 21.01
C LEU A 556 2.54 -12.18 21.12
N ARG A 557 3.63 -12.90 20.98
CA ARG A 557 3.62 -14.38 21.13
C ARG A 557 3.13 -14.82 22.49
N ARG A 558 3.42 -14.05 23.53
CA ARG A 558 3.01 -14.37 24.90
C ARG A 558 1.51 -14.18 25.13
N PHE A 559 0.87 -13.23 24.47
CA PHE A 559 -0.51 -12.86 24.73
C PHE A 559 -1.49 -13.25 23.62
N SER A 560 -1.03 -13.43 22.39
CA SER A 560 -1.88 -13.70 21.24
C SER A 560 -2.04 -15.19 20.98
N MET A 561 -3.27 -15.64 20.89
CA MET A 561 -3.59 -17.02 20.47
C MET A 561 -3.15 -17.31 19.02
N ARG A 562 -3.05 -16.33 18.14
CA ARG A 562 -2.68 -16.50 16.72
C ARG A 562 -1.17 -16.52 16.49
N PHE A 563 -0.40 -15.91 17.38
CA PHE A 563 1.07 -15.91 17.33
C PHE A 563 1.71 -16.96 18.24
N GLY A 564 0.96 -17.52 19.18
CA GLY A 564 1.45 -18.53 20.10
C GLY A 564 1.57 -19.90 19.47
N ARG A 565 2.54 -20.72 19.95
CA ARG A 565 2.68 -22.12 19.53
C ARG A 565 1.68 -23.05 20.22
N ASN A 566 1.26 -22.71 21.44
CA ASN A 566 0.30 -23.46 22.24
C ASN A 566 -0.92 -22.56 22.47
N TRP A 567 -2.04 -22.92 21.91
CA TRP A 567 -3.32 -22.23 22.03
C TRP A 567 -3.88 -22.24 23.47
N ASP A 568 -3.41 -23.18 24.31
CA ASP A 568 -3.95 -23.40 25.67
C ASP A 568 -3.51 -22.35 26.68
N ASP A 569 -2.36 -21.66 26.44
CA ASP A 569 -1.75 -20.76 27.43
C ASP A 569 -1.91 -19.28 27.10
N ASN A 570 -2.26 -18.90 25.85
CA ASN A 570 -2.20 -17.52 25.36
C ASN A 570 -3.59 -17.00 24.96
N VAL A 571 -4.27 -16.32 25.87
CA VAL A 571 -5.69 -16.03 25.70
C VAL A 571 -6.08 -14.59 25.93
N ASP A 572 -5.12 -13.70 26.05
CA ASP A 572 -5.37 -12.32 26.42
C ASP A 572 -5.49 -11.37 25.23
N SER A 573 -5.20 -11.85 24.01
CA SER A 573 -5.20 -11.05 22.77
C SER A 573 -5.77 -11.83 21.59
N MET A 574 -6.54 -11.15 20.75
CA MET A 574 -7.04 -11.65 19.46
C MET A 574 -6.18 -11.21 18.27
N GLN A 575 -5.11 -10.46 18.53
CA GLN A 575 -4.26 -9.94 17.46
C GLN A 575 -3.57 -11.07 16.66
N PRO A 576 -3.36 -10.86 15.35
CA PRO A 576 -3.82 -9.73 14.56
C PRO A 576 -5.33 -9.80 14.30
N TYR A 577 -5.99 -8.64 14.29
CA TYR A 577 -7.39 -8.53 13.88
C TYR A 577 -7.49 -8.71 12.38
N LEU A 578 -8.29 -9.67 11.95
CA LEU A 578 -8.42 -10.03 10.55
C LEU A 578 -9.58 -9.27 9.90
N ILE A 579 -9.41 -8.98 8.62
CA ILE A 579 -10.46 -8.53 7.73
C ILE A 579 -10.59 -9.60 6.66
N SER A 580 -11.69 -10.34 6.70
CA SER A 580 -11.95 -11.43 5.78
C SER A 580 -12.62 -10.93 4.50
N ARG A 581 -12.65 -11.79 3.50
CA ARG A 581 -13.42 -11.51 2.28
C ARG A 581 -14.91 -11.34 2.61
N SER A 582 -15.46 -12.18 3.48
CA SER A 582 -16.87 -12.12 3.92
C SER A 582 -17.22 -10.78 4.57
N ASP A 583 -16.28 -10.18 5.34
CA ASP A 583 -16.46 -8.86 5.93
C ASP A 583 -16.57 -7.78 4.86
N LEU A 584 -15.70 -7.84 3.85
CA LEU A 584 -15.67 -6.86 2.76
C LEU A 584 -16.84 -7.01 1.79
N GLU A 585 -17.40 -8.21 1.68
CA GLU A 585 -18.63 -8.51 0.94
C GLU A 585 -19.91 -8.17 1.73
N GLY A 586 -19.78 -7.72 2.98
CA GLY A 586 -20.91 -7.37 3.84
C GLY A 586 -21.67 -8.56 4.43
N LYS A 587 -21.13 -9.78 4.31
CA LYS A 587 -21.74 -11.02 4.87
C LYS A 587 -21.51 -11.16 6.38
N THR A 588 -20.37 -10.66 6.83
CA THR A 588 -19.95 -10.67 8.25
C THR A 588 -19.44 -9.28 8.65
N ILE A 589 -19.27 -9.07 9.94
CA ILE A 589 -18.76 -7.81 10.49
C ILE A 589 -17.31 -8.06 10.91
N PRO A 590 -16.36 -7.16 10.54
CA PRO A 590 -14.96 -7.31 10.92
C PRO A 590 -14.77 -7.47 12.44
N GLU A 591 -13.85 -8.33 12.84
CA GLU A 591 -13.64 -8.72 14.25
C GLU A 591 -13.52 -7.52 15.21
N ILE A 592 -12.79 -6.48 14.83
CA ILE A 592 -12.56 -5.31 15.68
C ILE A 592 -13.85 -4.50 15.94
N TRP A 593 -14.80 -4.51 14.99
CA TRP A 593 -16.11 -3.87 15.10
C TRP A 593 -17.07 -4.65 15.99
N ASN A 594 -16.85 -5.95 16.12
CA ASN A 594 -17.63 -6.80 17.00
C ASN A 594 -17.06 -6.86 18.43
N THR A 595 -15.82 -6.44 18.65
CA THR A 595 -15.10 -6.62 19.91
C THR A 595 -14.64 -5.30 20.53
N LEU A 596 -13.60 -4.68 19.98
CA LEU A 596 -12.92 -3.55 20.65
C LEU A 596 -13.65 -2.21 20.48
N PHE A 597 -14.10 -1.88 19.27
CA PHE A 597 -14.66 -0.55 19.01
C PHE A 597 -15.97 -0.29 19.76
N PRO A 598 -16.90 -1.25 19.93
CA PRO A 598 -18.07 -1.05 20.79
C PRO A 598 -17.72 -0.80 22.26
N LEU A 599 -16.71 -1.51 22.77
CA LEU A 599 -16.31 -1.39 24.17
C LEU A 599 -15.50 -0.11 24.44
N VAL A 600 -14.51 0.19 23.58
CA VAL A 600 -13.51 1.23 23.84
C VAL A 600 -13.93 2.58 23.25
N LEU A 601 -14.48 2.59 22.03
CA LEU A 601 -14.82 3.83 21.33
C LEU A 601 -16.31 4.19 21.43
N ASP A 602 -17.12 3.36 22.08
CA ASP A 602 -18.57 3.56 22.14
C ASP A 602 -19.24 3.62 20.76
N VAL A 603 -18.80 2.74 19.84
CA VAL A 603 -19.32 2.68 18.48
C VAL A 603 -19.96 1.31 18.25
N SER A 604 -21.27 1.24 18.43
CA SER A 604 -22.04 0.03 18.17
C SER A 604 -22.60 0.05 16.78
N TYR A 605 -22.64 -1.10 16.14
CA TYR A 605 -23.16 -1.30 14.80
C TYR A 605 -24.46 -2.12 14.86
N GLU A 606 -25.44 -1.71 14.06
CA GLU A 606 -26.71 -2.43 13.87
C GLU A 606 -27.04 -2.50 12.37
N GLY A 607 -27.42 -3.68 11.90
CA GLY A 607 -27.82 -3.92 10.51
C GLY A 607 -26.79 -4.63 9.64
N GLU A 608 -26.87 -4.49 8.33
CA GLU A 608 -25.94 -5.08 7.36
C GLU A 608 -24.69 -4.22 7.17
N TRP A 609 -23.53 -4.87 7.17
CA TRP A 609 -22.26 -4.22 6.88
C TRP A 609 -22.14 -3.94 5.37
N SER A 610 -21.68 -2.75 4.98
CA SER A 610 -21.47 -2.36 3.59
C SER A 610 -20.35 -1.34 3.49
N ASP A 611 -19.85 -1.07 2.28
CA ASP A 611 -18.80 -0.07 2.04
C ASP A 611 -19.16 1.31 2.57
N VAL A 612 -20.39 1.74 2.28
CA VAL A 612 -20.90 3.04 2.74
C VAL A 612 -21.00 3.06 4.26
N LYS A 613 -21.51 1.99 4.84
CA LYS A 613 -21.64 1.85 6.29
C LYS A 613 -20.30 1.79 6.99
N SER A 614 -19.35 1.06 6.44
CA SER A 614 -17.97 1.01 6.95
C SER A 614 -17.35 2.40 7.01
N ALA A 615 -17.45 3.20 5.95
CA ALA A 615 -16.92 4.55 5.91
C ALA A 615 -17.57 5.46 6.98
N GLU A 616 -18.90 5.40 7.12
CA GLU A 616 -19.64 6.14 8.14
C GLU A 616 -19.22 5.74 9.56
N MET A 617 -19.08 4.43 9.80
CA MET A 617 -18.67 3.90 11.09
C MET A 617 -17.24 4.31 11.48
N HIS A 618 -16.31 4.35 10.51
CA HIS A 618 -14.94 4.84 10.76
C HIS A 618 -14.92 6.35 11.03
N GLU A 619 -15.76 7.14 10.37
CA GLU A 619 -15.94 8.56 10.69
C GLU A 619 -16.39 8.74 12.15
N ILE A 620 -17.38 7.97 12.59
CA ILE A 620 -17.87 7.99 13.97
C ILE A 620 -16.76 7.52 14.94
N ALA A 621 -16.03 6.45 14.61
CA ALA A 621 -14.94 5.96 15.44
C ALA A 621 -13.83 7.00 15.62
N LEU A 622 -13.43 7.69 14.54
CA LEU A 622 -12.45 8.78 14.60
C LEU A 622 -12.97 9.98 15.39
N LYS A 623 -14.25 10.36 15.23
CA LYS A 623 -14.90 11.39 16.06
C LYS A 623 -14.82 11.03 17.54
N LYS A 624 -15.22 9.81 17.90
CA LYS A 624 -15.19 9.33 19.30
C LYS A 624 -13.76 9.25 19.85
N ALA A 625 -12.82 8.71 19.10
CA ALA A 625 -11.41 8.68 19.49
C ALA A 625 -10.83 10.09 19.67
N PHE A 626 -11.19 11.04 18.82
CA PHE A 626 -10.83 12.45 19.00
C PHE A 626 -11.36 13.01 20.33
N MET A 627 -12.63 12.77 20.66
CA MET A 627 -13.24 13.19 21.93
C MET A 627 -12.51 12.61 23.15
N ILE A 628 -12.19 11.31 23.11
CA ILE A 628 -11.48 10.60 24.18
C ILE A 628 -10.08 11.20 24.39
N SER A 629 -9.40 11.60 23.30
CA SER A 629 -8.03 12.13 23.33
C SER A 629 -7.90 13.55 23.92
N ARG A 630 -8.99 14.26 24.18
CA ARG A 630 -8.93 15.63 24.66
C ARG A 630 -8.54 15.68 26.15
N SER A 631 -7.49 16.41 26.45
CA SER A 631 -6.99 16.58 27.81
C SER A 631 -7.89 17.52 28.64
N LYS A 632 -7.85 17.38 29.96
CA LYS A 632 -8.43 18.35 30.86
C LYS A 632 -7.83 19.72 30.58
N GLY A 633 -8.67 20.76 30.46
CA GLY A 633 -8.23 22.13 30.13
C GLY A 633 -8.29 22.47 28.63
N SER A 634 -8.55 21.52 27.71
CA SER A 634 -8.84 21.87 26.33
C SER A 634 -10.19 22.60 26.23
N ARG A 635 -10.35 23.46 25.21
CA ARG A 635 -11.62 24.16 24.95
C ARG A 635 -12.84 23.24 24.81
N TRP A 636 -12.60 21.96 24.49
CA TRP A 636 -13.62 20.94 24.31
C TRP A 636 -14.03 20.21 25.58
N ASN A 637 -13.28 20.37 26.68
CA ASN A 637 -13.56 19.68 27.94
C ASN A 637 -14.87 20.13 28.61
N ASN A 638 -15.44 21.25 28.20
CA ASN A 638 -16.71 21.74 28.68
C ASN A 638 -17.92 21.23 27.89
N VAL A 639 -17.69 20.48 26.81
CA VAL A 639 -18.73 19.88 26.01
C VAL A 639 -19.23 18.62 26.73
N LYS A 640 -20.52 18.59 27.08
CA LYS A 640 -21.12 17.50 27.87
C LYS A 640 -20.90 16.13 27.23
N GLU A 641 -21.10 16.00 25.91
CA GLU A 641 -20.88 14.76 25.15
C GLU A 641 -19.44 14.22 25.31
N VAL A 642 -18.43 15.11 25.32
CA VAL A 642 -17.02 14.77 25.55
C VAL A 642 -16.81 14.26 26.98
N GLN A 643 -17.38 14.94 27.97
CA GLN A 643 -17.27 14.54 29.37
C GLN A 643 -17.93 13.18 29.64
N ASP A 644 -19.14 12.99 29.12
CA ASP A 644 -19.88 11.73 29.30
C ASP A 644 -19.13 10.55 28.67
N LEU A 645 -18.61 10.71 27.44
CA LEU A 645 -17.80 9.69 26.79
C LEU A 645 -16.50 9.38 27.56
N GLN A 646 -15.77 10.41 28.00
CA GLN A 646 -14.53 10.21 28.77
C GLN A 646 -14.79 9.51 30.10
N LYS A 647 -15.91 9.83 30.76
CA LYS A 647 -16.35 9.15 31.97
C LYS A 647 -16.66 7.68 31.71
N LEU A 648 -17.43 7.38 30.64
CA LEU A 648 -17.74 6.03 30.24
C LEU A 648 -16.46 5.21 29.95
N VAL A 649 -15.54 5.73 29.16
CA VAL A 649 -14.25 5.09 28.84
C VAL A 649 -13.39 4.88 30.09
N GLY A 650 -13.42 5.82 31.05
CA GLY A 650 -12.81 5.66 32.35
C GLY A 650 -13.39 4.49 33.15
N GLU A 651 -14.72 4.36 33.16
CA GLU A 651 -15.39 3.24 33.81
C GLU A 651 -15.16 1.91 33.07
N VAL A 652 -15.10 1.87 31.76
CA VAL A 652 -14.70 0.67 30.99
C VAL A 652 -13.34 0.17 31.48
N ARG A 653 -12.35 1.06 31.58
CA ARG A 653 -11.03 0.69 32.12
C ARG A 653 -11.13 0.12 33.55
N ASN A 654 -11.85 0.82 34.42
CA ASN A 654 -12.01 0.41 35.82
C ASN A 654 -12.68 -0.95 35.93
N VAL A 655 -13.73 -1.20 35.16
CA VAL A 655 -14.46 -2.48 35.10
C VAL A 655 -13.55 -3.59 34.60
N VAL A 656 -12.83 -3.38 33.49
CA VAL A 656 -11.90 -4.37 32.93
C VAL A 656 -10.80 -4.71 33.94
N MET A 657 -10.17 -3.70 34.56
CA MET A 657 -9.11 -3.92 35.55
C MET A 657 -9.60 -4.60 36.82
N ARG A 658 -10.77 -4.23 37.35
CA ARG A 658 -11.36 -4.88 38.54
C ARG A 658 -11.71 -6.34 38.23
N SER A 659 -12.33 -6.57 37.09
CA SER A 659 -12.72 -7.92 36.68
C SER A 659 -11.50 -8.82 36.47
N TRP A 660 -10.44 -8.30 35.84
CA TRP A 660 -9.19 -9.02 35.68
C TRP A 660 -8.53 -9.33 37.04
N ASN A 661 -8.39 -8.33 37.89
CA ASN A 661 -7.77 -8.52 39.22
C ASN A 661 -8.51 -9.52 40.09
N ALA A 662 -9.83 -9.67 39.92
CA ALA A 662 -10.64 -10.65 40.65
C ALA A 662 -10.36 -12.09 40.22
N VAL A 663 -9.82 -12.34 39.02
CA VAL A 663 -9.65 -13.66 38.43
C VAL A 663 -8.23 -14.01 38.04
N ALA A 664 -7.32 -13.02 38.04
CA ALA A 664 -5.93 -13.18 37.61
C ALA A 664 -5.23 -14.33 38.36
N GLY A 665 -4.47 -15.13 37.59
CA GLY A 665 -3.73 -16.28 38.12
C GLY A 665 -4.59 -17.49 38.51
N SER A 666 -5.92 -17.45 38.29
CA SER A 666 -6.78 -18.56 38.58
C SER A 666 -6.95 -19.49 37.37
N LYS A 667 -6.96 -20.82 37.63
CA LYS A 667 -7.42 -21.82 36.67
C LYS A 667 -8.88 -21.49 36.31
N TYR A 668 -9.27 -21.59 35.04
CA TYR A 668 -10.61 -21.20 34.56
C TYR A 668 -10.93 -19.72 34.72
N TRP A 669 -9.94 -18.88 34.50
CA TRP A 669 -10.09 -17.42 34.66
C TRP A 669 -11.16 -16.79 33.74
N ARG A 670 -11.39 -17.33 32.55
CA ARG A 670 -12.42 -16.86 31.59
C ARG A 670 -13.83 -17.06 32.13
N GLU A 671 -14.13 -18.27 32.59
CA GLU A 671 -15.41 -18.60 33.21
C GLU A 671 -15.65 -17.74 34.45
N LYS A 672 -14.60 -17.58 35.27
CA LYS A 672 -14.69 -16.74 36.46
C LYS A 672 -14.88 -15.29 36.11
N LEU A 673 -14.23 -14.78 35.06
CA LEU A 673 -14.41 -13.42 34.56
C LEU A 673 -15.86 -13.18 34.15
N TYR A 674 -16.44 -14.10 33.38
CA TYR A 674 -17.82 -14.04 32.97
C TYR A 674 -18.78 -14.05 34.16
N ILE A 675 -18.60 -15.00 35.07
CA ILE A 675 -19.42 -15.09 36.28
C ILE A 675 -19.26 -13.83 37.14
N TYR A 676 -18.04 -13.31 37.30
CA TYR A 676 -17.78 -12.09 38.06
C TYR A 676 -18.51 -10.88 37.42
N ALA A 677 -18.36 -10.69 36.13
CA ALA A 677 -19.00 -9.58 35.41
C ALA A 677 -20.53 -9.66 35.52
N HIS A 678 -21.11 -10.85 35.39
CA HIS A 678 -22.55 -11.06 35.57
C HIS A 678 -23.04 -10.78 37.00
N ARG A 679 -22.29 -11.21 38.01
CA ARG A 679 -22.65 -10.90 39.42
C ARG A 679 -22.66 -9.41 39.69
N GLN A 680 -21.65 -8.69 39.20
CA GLN A 680 -21.62 -7.22 39.32
C GLN A 680 -22.79 -6.57 38.55
N TRP A 681 -23.13 -7.09 37.38
CA TRP A 681 -24.25 -6.58 36.61
C TRP A 681 -25.62 -6.91 37.21
N GLN A 682 -25.76 -8.01 37.94
CA GLN A 682 -26.99 -8.34 38.69
C GLN A 682 -27.29 -7.28 39.77
N ASP A 683 -26.26 -6.69 40.37
CA ASP A 683 -26.37 -5.58 41.34
C ASP A 683 -26.42 -4.19 40.63
N ARG A 684 -26.91 -4.15 39.42
CA ARG A 684 -26.87 -2.98 38.54
C ARG A 684 -27.59 -1.75 39.08
N GLU A 685 -28.54 -1.90 39.98
CA GLU A 685 -29.27 -0.79 40.60
C GLU A 685 -28.36 0.04 41.53
N SER A 686 -27.34 -0.58 42.11
CA SER A 686 -26.34 0.08 42.93
C SER A 686 -25.24 0.76 42.11
N LEU A 687 -25.14 0.47 40.82
CA LEU A 687 -24.08 0.96 39.92
C LEU A 687 -24.44 2.27 39.26
N SER A 688 -23.45 3.15 39.06
CA SER A 688 -23.61 4.29 38.17
C SER A 688 -23.92 3.85 36.74
N GLU A 689 -24.67 4.67 35.99
CA GLU A 689 -25.02 4.34 34.60
C GLU A 689 -23.80 3.99 33.71
N PRO A 690 -22.68 4.76 33.73
CA PRO A 690 -21.50 4.39 32.94
C PRO A 690 -20.88 3.04 33.36
N THR A 691 -20.88 2.74 34.68
CA THR A 691 -20.36 1.46 35.20
C THR A 691 -21.23 0.28 34.74
N ARG A 692 -22.54 0.45 34.76
CA ARG A 692 -23.51 -0.53 34.27
C ARG A 692 -23.31 -0.84 32.80
N ILE A 693 -23.20 0.22 31.97
CA ILE A 693 -22.91 0.09 30.52
C ILE A 693 -21.58 -0.64 30.30
N ALA A 694 -20.54 -0.31 31.09
CA ALA A 694 -19.25 -0.96 30.96
C ALA A 694 -19.30 -2.48 31.26
N TYR A 695 -20.03 -2.91 32.32
CA TYR A 695 -20.22 -4.34 32.60
C TYR A 695 -21.04 -5.03 31.51
N GLU A 696 -22.11 -4.45 31.04
CA GLU A 696 -22.94 -4.99 29.95
C GLU A 696 -22.10 -5.24 28.69
N ARG A 697 -21.27 -4.28 28.31
CA ARG A 697 -20.38 -4.40 27.13
C ARG A 697 -19.30 -5.46 27.33
N LEU A 698 -18.71 -5.55 28.53
CA LEU A 698 -17.74 -6.59 28.83
C LEU A 698 -18.38 -7.98 28.76
N ILE A 699 -19.58 -8.15 29.28
CA ILE A 699 -20.33 -9.41 29.19
C ILE A 699 -20.57 -9.78 27.72
N ARG A 700 -21.11 -8.87 26.92
CA ARG A 700 -21.37 -9.09 25.50
C ARG A 700 -20.07 -9.45 24.74
N LEU A 701 -18.95 -8.79 25.08
CA LEU A 701 -17.65 -9.13 24.49
C LEU A 701 -17.26 -10.58 24.82
N ILE A 702 -17.33 -10.98 26.10
CA ILE A 702 -16.99 -12.33 26.54
C ILE A 702 -17.89 -13.36 25.84
N GLU A 703 -19.20 -13.09 25.75
CA GLU A 703 -20.17 -13.96 25.06
C GLU A 703 -19.80 -14.16 23.59
N ARG A 704 -19.39 -13.10 22.90
CA ARG A 704 -19.02 -13.17 21.47
C ARG A 704 -17.67 -13.84 21.22
N THR A 705 -16.73 -13.74 22.14
CA THR A 705 -15.34 -14.18 21.92
C THR A 705 -15.01 -15.52 22.61
N ALA A 706 -15.71 -15.87 23.67
CA ALA A 706 -15.42 -17.05 24.48
C ALA A 706 -16.47 -18.15 24.39
N PHE A 707 -17.63 -17.90 23.75
CA PHE A 707 -18.70 -18.88 23.61
C PHE A 707 -19.02 -19.17 22.13
N ASP A 708 -19.49 -20.40 21.85
CA ASP A 708 -20.01 -20.78 20.55
C ASP A 708 -21.48 -20.32 20.38
N GLU A 709 -22.05 -20.52 19.18
CA GLU A 709 -23.44 -20.18 18.87
C GLU A 709 -24.46 -20.95 19.74
N LYS A 710 -24.06 -22.04 20.37
CA LYS A 710 -24.88 -22.84 21.28
C LYS A 710 -24.72 -22.45 22.76
N GLY A 711 -23.88 -21.44 23.04
CA GLY A 711 -23.59 -20.96 24.38
C GLY A 711 -22.58 -21.84 25.15
N ASN A 712 -21.85 -22.75 24.48
CA ASN A 712 -20.79 -23.49 25.10
C ASN A 712 -19.49 -22.70 25.09
N LEU A 713 -18.74 -22.74 26.21
CA LEU A 713 -17.45 -22.10 26.30
C LEU A 713 -16.45 -22.75 25.34
N LEU A 714 -15.83 -21.91 24.49
CA LEU A 714 -14.76 -22.31 23.57
C LEU A 714 -13.46 -22.46 24.37
N ARG A 715 -13.25 -23.59 25.06
CA ARG A 715 -12.10 -23.80 25.94
C ARG A 715 -10.76 -23.67 25.24
N ASP A 716 -10.67 -24.14 23.99
CA ASP A 716 -9.44 -24.24 23.24
C ASP A 716 -9.27 -23.13 22.17
N LYS A 717 -10.29 -22.32 21.93
CA LYS A 717 -10.31 -21.31 20.83
C LYS A 717 -10.83 -19.95 21.24
N GLY A 718 -11.44 -19.81 22.42
CA GLY A 718 -12.00 -18.54 22.87
C GLY A 718 -10.92 -17.62 23.44
N ALA A 719 -10.90 -16.36 23.01
CA ALA A 719 -10.03 -15.32 23.54
C ALA A 719 -10.85 -14.20 24.14
N VAL A 720 -10.50 -13.74 25.32
CA VAL A 720 -10.98 -12.47 25.84
C VAL A 720 -9.85 -11.46 25.68
N PRO A 721 -9.95 -10.51 24.75
CA PRO A 721 -8.82 -9.65 24.35
C PRO A 721 -8.54 -8.52 25.37
N LEU A 722 -8.23 -8.88 26.61
CA LEU A 722 -8.02 -7.90 27.70
C LEU A 722 -6.84 -6.98 27.46
N VAL A 723 -5.74 -7.51 26.92
CA VAL A 723 -4.55 -6.74 26.58
C VAL A 723 -4.88 -5.73 25.46
N ASP A 724 -5.63 -6.18 24.44
CA ASP A 724 -6.01 -5.35 23.32
C ASP A 724 -6.94 -4.20 23.74
N ILE A 725 -7.89 -4.49 24.64
CA ILE A 725 -8.79 -3.49 25.22
C ILE A 725 -7.98 -2.40 25.93
N LEU A 726 -7.08 -2.81 26.82
CA LEU A 726 -6.26 -1.85 27.58
C LEU A 726 -5.31 -1.06 26.70
N THR A 727 -4.74 -1.69 25.69
CA THR A 727 -3.87 -1.04 24.71
C THR A 727 -4.65 -0.02 23.88
N LEU A 728 -5.82 -0.38 23.34
CA LEU A 728 -6.64 0.55 22.57
C LEU A 728 -7.20 1.70 23.41
N LEU A 729 -7.57 1.45 24.67
CA LEU A 729 -7.98 2.50 25.62
C LEU A 729 -6.88 3.54 25.83
N LYS A 730 -5.63 3.10 25.99
CA LYS A 730 -4.48 3.98 26.14
C LYS A 730 -4.18 4.74 24.84
N LEU A 731 -4.21 4.06 23.70
CA LEU A 731 -4.04 4.68 22.39
C LEU A 731 -5.09 5.77 22.14
N ALA A 732 -6.37 5.47 22.40
CA ALA A 732 -7.45 6.44 22.22
C ALA A 732 -7.27 7.70 23.08
N ARG A 733 -6.61 7.61 24.23
CA ARG A 733 -6.27 8.77 25.06
C ARG A 733 -5.04 9.54 24.62
N GLY A 734 -4.19 8.96 23.76
CA GLY A 734 -3.04 9.64 23.20
C GLY A 734 -2.07 10.26 24.22
N GLY A 735 -1.79 9.58 25.33
CA GLY A 735 -0.92 10.08 26.40
C GLY A 735 -1.57 11.07 27.38
N ALA A 736 -2.86 11.31 27.27
CA ALA A 736 -3.59 12.30 28.09
C ALA A 736 -4.01 11.80 29.49
N TRP A 737 -3.27 10.86 30.11
CA TRP A 737 -3.55 10.35 31.46
C TRP A 737 -2.99 11.22 32.55
#